data_48c26552dfc46e7a027e62493c4bfd6a
#
_entry.id   48c26552dfc46e7a027e62493c4bfd6a
#
_cell.length_a   1.000
_cell.length_b   1.000
_cell.length_c   1.000
_cell.angle_alpha   90.00
_cell.angle_beta   90.00
_cell.angle_gamma   90.00
#
_symmetry.space_group_name_H-M   'P 1'
#
loop_
_entity.id
_entity.type
_entity.pdbx_description
1 polymer ?
#
loop_
_entity_poly.entity_id
_entity_poly.type
_entity_poly.pdbx_seq_one_letter_code
_entity_poly.pdbx_strand_id
1 'polypeptide(L)'
;MRIYLSLCLFIGAVAVFLACQRQAKTATDDALYQSMSSKRVKLPNGWSLTPAGEKSLNLNDLPLNLVLSPSGKYAAVTNNGQSIQSITLIDPTTQTILDDVKTPKSYYGLAFSADESTLYASGGNDNKILVYKIADNKLKADGDIVLGKPWPVKISPVGLCLDDAQNKLFVGTKENNSLYVCDTKTRKVIDSVALGFKAYNCQLSNDKSQLFVSLWEGSAVRILDAKTLKTVADIATSKNPNDMLQTRDGKYVYVACGNDNSVMMIDLQKRQVVETLSASLYPDAPVGSTPNALALTPDETKLFIANADNNCLAVFDVKQKGRSRSLGFIPTGWYPTAVKVWNNQILVTNGKGFSSSANPKGPNPNRSKSPQYKGANPQANRDETQYIGGLFKGTMSFVPMPDERTLATYSRLVYDNTPYTKAKETLAEGEAGNPIPMRIGDNSPIKYVFYIIKENRTYDQVLGDVKEGNGDASLCLFPEKITPNQHALAREFVLLDNFYVDAEVSADGHNWSAAAYANDYVEKNWVTSYGGRGGTYDYEGQKTIAHPRDGFIWDHAKRANVSYRTYGWFADGKANIPAVEGHYCQDFHGYDLGYMDVEREKAWEKDFDELVKNNAVPRLNTLRFGNDHTSGARVGLPTPDAAVADNDLAVGRFVEHLSKSPIWKESVVFILEDDAQNGPDHVDAHRSIAFVAGGYVKRGFVDHTMYSTSGMLRTMELILGIKPMSQYDAAATPMWRCFQKTPDNKPFTAREPGINLNEKNVAYNYNHRRTLQFDLSQPDAIDDRIFSEIVWQTVRGEKSKMPAPVRGAFVKLKEESEEEDDD
;
A
#
# COMPACT_ATOMS: atom_id res chain seq x y z
N MET A 1 -30.47 1.59 68.31
CA MET A 1 -29.59 0.45 67.87
C MET A 1 -30.16 -0.32 66.67
N ARG A 2 -31.46 -0.65 66.56
CA ARG A 2 -31.98 -1.41 65.41
C ARG A 2 -31.95 -0.63 64.09
N ILE A 3 -32.11 0.70 64.08
CA ILE A 3 -32.09 1.52 62.83
C ILE A 3 -30.70 1.62 62.23
N TYR A 4 -29.62 1.69 63.06
CA TYR A 4 -28.23 1.71 62.52
C TYR A 4 -27.78 0.36 61.95
N LEU A 5 -28.31 -0.74 62.50
CA LEU A 5 -27.98 -2.08 61.98
C LEU A 5 -28.60 -2.32 60.61
N SER A 6 -29.81 -1.83 60.38
CA SER A 6 -30.50 -1.92 59.08
C SER A 6 -29.83 -1.05 57.99
N LEU A 7 -29.34 0.15 58.40
CA LEU A 7 -28.66 1.04 57.48
C LEU A 7 -27.27 0.47 57.03
N CYS A 8 -26.52 -0.11 57.97
CA CYS A 8 -25.24 -0.77 57.67
C CYS A 8 -25.41 -2.02 56.79
N LEU A 9 -26.47 -2.81 56.96
CA LEU A 9 -26.79 -3.97 56.14
C LEU A 9 -27.21 -3.54 54.73
N PHE A 10 -27.94 -2.43 54.59
CA PHE A 10 -28.32 -1.91 53.25
C PHE A 10 -27.12 -1.34 52.48
N ILE A 11 -26.24 -0.59 53.16
CA ILE A 11 -25.00 -0.08 52.55
C ILE A 11 -24.06 -1.23 52.17
N GLY A 12 -23.95 -2.25 53.02
CA GLY A 12 -23.17 -3.46 52.70
C GLY A 12 -23.71 -4.23 51.50
N ALA A 13 -25.03 -4.40 51.37
CA ALA A 13 -25.70 -5.06 50.25
C ALA A 13 -25.52 -4.27 48.92
N VAL A 14 -25.64 -2.93 49.00
CA VAL A 14 -25.37 -2.07 47.84
C VAL A 14 -23.91 -2.12 47.40
N ALA A 15 -22.98 -2.12 48.36
CA ALA A 15 -21.55 -2.23 48.07
C ALA A 15 -21.18 -3.58 47.44
N VAL A 16 -21.75 -4.69 47.92
CA VAL A 16 -21.57 -6.03 47.37
C VAL A 16 -22.23 -6.13 45.99
N PHE A 17 -23.41 -5.57 45.80
CA PHE A 17 -24.08 -5.56 44.48
C PHE A 17 -23.28 -4.73 43.44
N LEU A 18 -22.74 -3.58 43.84
CA LEU A 18 -21.87 -2.77 43.00
C LEU A 18 -20.54 -3.47 42.70
N ALA A 19 -19.96 -4.18 43.68
CA ALA A 19 -18.75 -4.97 43.47
C ALA A 19 -19.01 -6.18 42.54
N CYS A 20 -20.13 -6.89 42.72
CA CYS A 20 -20.53 -7.98 41.82
C CYS A 20 -20.85 -7.48 40.41
N GLN A 21 -21.51 -6.33 40.30
CA GLN A 21 -21.69 -5.69 38.96
C GLN A 21 -20.35 -5.29 38.33
N ARG A 22 -19.42 -4.78 39.15
CA ARG A 22 -18.08 -4.42 38.66
C ARG A 22 -17.28 -5.65 38.25
N GLN A 23 -17.34 -6.75 39.00
CA GLN A 23 -16.68 -8.03 38.68
C GLN A 23 -17.32 -8.71 37.45
N ALA A 24 -18.63 -8.74 37.35
CA ALA A 24 -19.33 -9.28 36.18
C ALA A 24 -19.04 -8.42 34.92
N LYS A 25 -18.88 -7.12 35.11
CA LYS A 25 -18.56 -6.17 34.01
C LYS A 25 -17.12 -6.35 33.49
N THR A 26 -16.12 -6.52 34.37
CA THR A 26 -14.72 -6.78 33.96
C THR A 26 -14.57 -8.15 33.28
N ALA A 27 -15.29 -9.17 33.75
CA ALA A 27 -15.25 -10.50 33.15
C ALA A 27 -15.80 -10.54 31.68
N THR A 28 -16.81 -9.72 31.38
CA THR A 28 -17.35 -9.62 30.00
C THR A 28 -16.42 -8.88 29.03
N ASP A 29 -15.70 -7.87 29.49
CA ASP A 29 -14.74 -7.12 28.68
C ASP A 29 -13.51 -7.97 28.38
N ASP A 30 -13.03 -8.73 29.35
CA ASP A 30 -11.95 -9.69 29.14
C ASP A 30 -12.38 -10.81 28.19
N ALA A 31 -13.66 -11.25 28.22
CA ALA A 31 -14.16 -12.27 27.29
C ALA A 31 -14.21 -11.76 25.83
N LEU A 32 -14.69 -10.53 25.59
CA LEU A 32 -14.67 -9.93 24.26
C LEU A 32 -13.24 -9.77 23.74
N TYR A 33 -12.36 -9.20 24.57
CA TYR A 33 -10.94 -9.03 24.24
C TYR A 33 -10.29 -10.38 23.90
N GLN A 34 -10.46 -11.41 24.72
CA GLN A 34 -9.90 -12.73 24.49
C GLN A 34 -10.46 -13.38 23.22
N SER A 35 -11.76 -13.30 23.01
CA SER A 35 -12.43 -13.83 21.81
C SER A 35 -11.88 -13.21 20.52
N MET A 36 -11.64 -11.90 20.49
CA MET A 36 -11.09 -11.22 19.32
C MET A 36 -9.58 -11.45 19.18
N SER A 37 -8.83 -11.40 20.29
CA SER A 37 -7.38 -11.63 20.29
C SER A 37 -7.00 -13.03 19.83
N SER A 38 -7.82 -14.05 20.12
CA SER A 38 -7.59 -15.43 19.65
C SER A 38 -7.69 -15.59 18.14
N LYS A 39 -8.32 -14.63 17.44
CA LYS A 39 -8.46 -14.59 15.98
C LYS A 39 -7.50 -13.60 15.32
N ARG A 40 -6.51 -13.11 16.06
CA ARG A 40 -5.54 -12.13 15.53
C ARG A 40 -4.77 -12.69 14.36
N VAL A 41 -4.72 -11.93 13.27
CA VAL A 41 -3.94 -12.24 12.06
C VAL A 41 -2.77 -11.28 12.01
N LYS A 42 -1.56 -11.81 11.78
CA LYS A 42 -0.36 -11.01 11.57
C LYS A 42 -0.15 -10.76 10.07
N LEU A 43 0.21 -9.54 9.71
CA LEU A 43 0.47 -9.12 8.33
C LEU A 43 1.97 -9.22 8.00
N PRO A 44 2.34 -9.30 6.72
CA PRO A 44 3.74 -9.34 6.29
C PRO A 44 4.58 -8.16 6.78
N ASN A 45 4.00 -6.96 6.88
CA ASN A 45 4.64 -5.76 7.43
C ASN A 45 4.78 -5.75 8.97
N GLY A 46 4.43 -6.84 9.64
CA GLY A 46 4.55 -6.98 11.10
C GLY A 46 3.37 -6.44 11.90
N TRP A 47 2.40 -5.77 11.28
CA TRP A 47 1.16 -5.32 11.93
C TRP A 47 0.19 -6.48 12.13
N SER A 48 -0.91 -6.25 12.85
CA SER A 48 -1.90 -7.30 13.10
C SER A 48 -3.32 -6.79 12.93
N LEU A 49 -4.27 -7.72 12.75
CA LEU A 49 -5.69 -7.43 12.62
C LEU A 49 -6.51 -8.23 13.63
N THR A 50 -7.51 -7.58 14.22
CA THR A 50 -8.60 -8.19 15.00
C THR A 50 -9.90 -7.46 14.64
N PRO A 51 -10.43 -7.62 13.41
CA PRO A 51 -11.54 -6.81 12.91
C PRO A 51 -12.77 -6.90 13.82
N ALA A 52 -13.38 -5.75 14.10
CA ALA A 52 -14.67 -5.68 14.79
C ALA A 52 -15.81 -6.05 13.84
N GLY A 53 -16.93 -6.53 14.41
CA GLY A 53 -18.11 -6.96 13.68
C GLY A 53 -18.21 -8.49 13.59
N GLU A 54 -19.42 -8.99 13.77
CA GLU A 54 -19.70 -10.43 13.70
C GLU A 54 -19.92 -10.91 12.26
N LYS A 55 -20.30 -10.00 11.37
CA LYS A 55 -20.61 -10.28 9.98
C LYS A 55 -19.80 -9.40 9.05
N SER A 56 -19.30 -10.03 7.99
CA SER A 56 -18.66 -9.35 6.86
C SER A 56 -19.17 -9.92 5.55
N LEU A 57 -19.14 -9.09 4.51
CA LEU A 57 -19.36 -9.52 3.12
C LEU A 57 -18.03 -9.56 2.40
N ASN A 58 -17.81 -10.60 1.62
CA ASN A 58 -16.70 -10.64 0.69
C ASN A 58 -17.02 -9.79 -0.53
N LEU A 59 -16.13 -8.88 -0.87
CA LEU A 59 -16.23 -8.02 -2.04
C LEU A 59 -15.12 -8.39 -3.04
N ASN A 60 -15.13 -7.74 -4.20
CA ASN A 60 -14.02 -7.85 -5.14
C ASN A 60 -12.83 -6.98 -4.70
N ASP A 61 -11.81 -6.86 -5.54
CA ASP A 61 -10.55 -6.20 -5.17
C ASP A 61 -10.75 -4.71 -4.91
N LEU A 62 -10.13 -4.22 -3.88
CA LEU A 62 -10.10 -2.82 -3.45
C LEU A 62 -11.47 -2.13 -3.53
N PRO A 63 -12.43 -2.46 -2.64
CA PRO A 63 -13.61 -1.63 -2.46
C PRO A 63 -13.18 -0.23 -2.04
N LEU A 64 -13.39 0.78 -2.89
CA LEU A 64 -12.83 2.11 -2.69
C LEU A 64 -13.83 3.10 -2.12
N ASN A 65 -15.10 3.02 -2.50
CA ASN A 65 -16.16 3.88 -2.00
C ASN A 65 -17.40 3.09 -1.62
N LEU A 66 -18.14 3.62 -0.65
CA LEU A 66 -19.41 3.11 -0.16
C LEU A 66 -20.39 4.28 -0.08
N VAL A 67 -21.52 4.20 -0.76
CA VAL A 67 -22.61 5.17 -0.65
C VAL A 67 -23.91 4.48 -0.27
N LEU A 68 -24.73 5.18 0.54
CA LEU A 68 -26.09 4.75 0.87
C LEU A 68 -27.08 5.43 -0.05
N SER A 69 -28.15 4.74 -0.45
CA SER A 69 -29.28 5.36 -1.12
C SER A 69 -30.04 6.28 -0.14
N PRO A 70 -30.82 7.26 -0.62
CA PRO A 70 -31.51 8.25 0.24
C PRO A 70 -32.33 7.66 1.38
N SER A 71 -33.04 6.55 1.15
CA SER A 71 -33.81 5.85 2.20
C SER A 71 -32.93 4.87 3.02
N GLY A 72 -31.71 4.57 2.55
CA GLY A 72 -30.88 3.53 3.08
C GLY A 72 -31.33 2.10 2.73
N LYS A 73 -32.23 1.95 1.77
CA LYS A 73 -32.63 0.64 1.26
C LYS A 73 -31.47 -0.08 0.59
N TYR A 74 -30.58 0.67 -0.06
CA TYR A 74 -29.43 0.15 -0.78
C TYR A 74 -28.15 0.78 -0.26
N ALA A 75 -27.08 0.00 -0.33
CA ALA A 75 -25.72 0.48 -0.33
C ALA A 75 -25.05 0.08 -1.65
N ALA A 76 -24.21 0.93 -2.20
CA ALA A 76 -23.44 0.60 -3.40
C ALA A 76 -21.94 0.77 -3.10
N VAL A 77 -21.12 -0.14 -3.65
CA VAL A 77 -19.66 -0.17 -3.48
C VAL A 77 -19.00 -0.25 -4.84
N THR A 78 -17.94 0.56 -5.06
CA THR A 78 -17.01 0.39 -6.19
C THR A 78 -15.88 -0.54 -5.82
N ASN A 79 -15.55 -1.50 -6.66
CA ASN A 79 -14.40 -2.38 -6.52
C ASN A 79 -13.42 -2.10 -7.68
N ASN A 80 -12.23 -1.63 -7.35
CA ASN A 80 -11.31 -0.99 -8.29
C ASN A 80 -9.99 -1.72 -8.51
N GLY A 81 -9.86 -2.93 -8.01
CA GLY A 81 -8.56 -3.59 -7.94
C GLY A 81 -8.06 -4.18 -9.26
N GLN A 82 -6.99 -4.94 -9.12
CA GLN A 82 -6.26 -5.52 -10.26
C GLN A 82 -7.01 -6.64 -10.97
N SER A 83 -7.84 -7.42 -10.26
CA SER A 83 -8.48 -8.57 -10.87
C SER A 83 -9.83 -8.24 -11.50
N ILE A 84 -10.86 -8.05 -10.70
CA ILE A 84 -12.22 -7.74 -11.16
C ILE A 84 -12.63 -6.37 -10.65
N GLN A 85 -12.97 -5.49 -11.57
CA GLN A 85 -13.64 -4.25 -11.24
C GLN A 85 -15.15 -4.43 -11.37
N SER A 86 -15.89 -3.95 -10.39
CA SER A 86 -17.34 -4.13 -10.34
C SER A 86 -18.03 -3.04 -9.54
N ILE A 87 -19.34 -2.98 -9.67
CA ILE A 87 -20.22 -2.23 -8.78
C ILE A 87 -21.09 -3.25 -8.04
N THR A 88 -20.95 -3.30 -6.71
CA THR A 88 -21.73 -4.19 -5.84
C THR A 88 -22.91 -3.42 -5.24
N LEU A 89 -24.14 -3.96 -5.38
CA LEU A 89 -25.35 -3.48 -4.72
C LEU A 89 -25.64 -4.37 -3.51
N ILE A 90 -25.90 -3.75 -2.36
CA ILE A 90 -26.04 -4.41 -1.07
C ILE A 90 -27.32 -3.96 -0.40
N ASP A 91 -28.04 -4.86 0.25
CA ASP A 91 -29.06 -4.55 1.24
C ASP A 91 -28.36 -4.42 2.62
N PRO A 92 -28.23 -3.19 3.15
CA PRO A 92 -27.55 -3.00 4.43
C PRO A 92 -28.37 -3.49 5.63
N THR A 93 -29.68 -3.70 5.47
CA THR A 93 -30.56 -4.20 6.54
C THR A 93 -30.41 -5.72 6.70
N THR A 94 -30.49 -6.46 5.60
CA THR A 94 -30.28 -7.92 5.62
C THR A 94 -28.80 -8.30 5.57
N GLN A 95 -27.94 -7.33 5.31
CA GLN A 95 -26.49 -7.49 5.18
C GLN A 95 -26.15 -8.57 4.12
N THR A 96 -26.72 -8.41 2.93
CA THR A 96 -26.55 -9.33 1.80
C THR A 96 -26.23 -8.59 0.52
N ILE A 97 -25.42 -9.21 -0.33
CA ILE A 97 -25.19 -8.73 -1.69
C ILE A 97 -26.42 -9.06 -2.51
N LEU A 98 -27.03 -8.02 -3.10
CA LEU A 98 -28.17 -8.14 -4.01
C LEU A 98 -27.72 -8.37 -5.45
N ASP A 99 -26.65 -7.69 -5.85
CA ASP A 99 -26.07 -7.79 -7.19
C ASP A 99 -24.60 -7.37 -7.20
N ASP A 100 -23.84 -7.91 -8.17
CA ASP A 100 -22.43 -7.51 -8.41
C ASP A 100 -22.19 -7.47 -9.92
N VAL A 101 -22.16 -6.27 -10.48
CA VAL A 101 -22.03 -6.06 -11.93
C VAL A 101 -20.59 -5.72 -12.28
N LYS A 102 -19.95 -6.62 -13.03
CA LYS A 102 -18.60 -6.42 -13.54
C LYS A 102 -18.54 -5.27 -14.52
N THR A 103 -17.53 -4.42 -14.37
CA THR A 103 -17.27 -3.28 -15.25
C THR A 103 -15.90 -3.39 -15.89
N PRO A 104 -15.69 -2.84 -17.09
CA PRO A 104 -14.35 -2.79 -17.67
C PRO A 104 -13.39 -1.96 -16.80
N LYS A 105 -13.87 -0.82 -16.30
CA LYS A 105 -13.16 0.12 -15.41
C LYS A 105 -14.14 0.70 -14.41
N SER A 106 -13.64 0.97 -13.21
CA SER A 106 -14.33 1.75 -12.18
C SER A 106 -13.34 2.65 -11.44
N TYR A 107 -13.84 3.56 -10.65
CA TYR A 107 -13.08 4.33 -9.68
C TYR A 107 -13.99 4.78 -8.53
N TYR A 108 -13.61 5.80 -7.77
CA TYR A 108 -14.26 6.22 -6.53
C TYR A 108 -15.73 6.62 -6.66
N GLY A 109 -16.13 7.31 -7.75
CA GLY A 109 -17.42 8.03 -7.85
C GLY A 109 -18.65 7.12 -7.87
N LEU A 110 -19.60 7.38 -6.98
CA LEU A 110 -20.94 6.78 -6.93
C LEU A 110 -21.99 7.84 -6.55
N ALA A 111 -23.18 7.82 -7.17
CA ALA A 111 -24.30 8.65 -6.80
C ALA A 111 -25.64 7.98 -7.13
N PHE A 112 -26.55 7.88 -6.14
CA PHE A 112 -27.93 7.45 -6.36
C PHE A 112 -28.80 8.64 -6.79
N SER A 113 -29.82 8.40 -7.65
CA SER A 113 -30.92 9.36 -7.86
C SER A 113 -31.77 9.47 -6.60
N ALA A 114 -32.51 10.58 -6.47
CA ALA A 114 -33.35 10.84 -5.31
C ALA A 114 -34.49 9.82 -5.15
N ASP A 115 -34.96 9.25 -6.25
CA ASP A 115 -36.00 8.20 -6.30
C ASP A 115 -35.39 6.78 -6.18
N GLU A 116 -34.07 6.67 -6.01
CA GLU A 116 -33.32 5.42 -5.90
C GLU A 116 -33.45 4.47 -7.12
N SER A 117 -33.97 4.96 -8.23
CA SER A 117 -34.15 4.14 -9.44
C SER A 117 -32.91 4.07 -10.32
N THR A 118 -31.93 4.96 -10.09
CA THR A 118 -30.73 5.09 -10.93
C THR A 118 -29.49 5.20 -10.06
N LEU A 119 -28.41 4.50 -10.45
CA LEU A 119 -27.08 4.62 -9.89
C LEU A 119 -26.12 5.08 -10.98
N TYR A 120 -25.37 6.15 -10.70
CA TYR A 120 -24.26 6.63 -11.50
C TYR A 120 -22.95 6.18 -10.88
N ALA A 121 -22.02 5.64 -11.69
CA ALA A 121 -20.72 5.19 -11.24
C ALA A 121 -19.59 5.65 -12.15
N SER A 122 -18.44 6.00 -11.60
CA SER A 122 -17.26 6.34 -12.38
C SER A 122 -16.78 5.14 -13.20
N GLY A 123 -16.56 5.33 -14.49
CA GLY A 123 -15.92 4.38 -15.40
C GLY A 123 -14.40 4.54 -15.48
N GLY A 124 -13.77 5.25 -14.53
CA GLY A 124 -12.31 5.38 -14.44
C GLY A 124 -11.65 5.80 -15.76
N ASN A 125 -10.60 5.09 -16.15
CA ASN A 125 -9.80 5.40 -17.34
C ASN A 125 -10.53 5.18 -18.68
N ASP A 126 -11.76 4.67 -18.67
CA ASP A 126 -12.62 4.64 -19.89
C ASP A 126 -13.28 6.00 -20.18
N ASN A 127 -13.05 7.02 -19.33
CA ASN A 127 -13.49 8.40 -19.52
C ASN A 127 -14.99 8.55 -19.70
N LYS A 128 -15.77 7.81 -18.89
CA LYS A 128 -17.24 7.82 -18.94
C LYS A 128 -17.83 7.61 -17.54
N ILE A 129 -19.11 7.92 -17.42
CA ILE A 129 -19.91 7.57 -16.25
C ILE A 129 -20.84 6.43 -16.66
N LEU A 130 -20.79 5.35 -15.92
CA LEU A 130 -21.68 4.20 -16.07
C LEU A 130 -23.03 4.54 -15.44
N VAL A 131 -24.12 4.22 -16.13
CA VAL A 131 -25.47 4.46 -15.65
C VAL A 131 -26.20 3.13 -15.50
N TYR A 132 -26.72 2.87 -14.32
CA TYR A 132 -27.50 1.67 -14.02
C TYR A 132 -28.90 2.02 -13.56
N LYS A 133 -29.90 1.35 -14.13
CA LYS A 133 -31.27 1.29 -13.56
C LYS A 133 -31.31 0.21 -12.49
N ILE A 134 -31.96 0.53 -11.37
CA ILE A 134 -32.19 -0.43 -10.29
C ILE A 134 -33.62 -0.96 -10.45
N ALA A 135 -33.74 -2.23 -10.82
CA ALA A 135 -35.00 -2.93 -10.96
C ALA A 135 -34.88 -4.35 -10.42
N ASP A 136 -35.84 -4.79 -9.62
CA ASP A 136 -35.88 -6.09 -8.98
C ASP A 136 -34.61 -6.37 -8.13
N ASN A 137 -34.10 -5.34 -7.45
CA ASN A 137 -32.85 -5.36 -6.68
C ASN A 137 -31.62 -5.70 -7.53
N LYS A 138 -31.63 -5.42 -8.83
CA LYS A 138 -30.53 -5.67 -9.76
C LYS A 138 -30.09 -4.39 -10.46
N LEU A 139 -28.81 -4.29 -10.76
CA LEU A 139 -28.22 -3.22 -11.56
C LEU A 139 -28.29 -3.58 -13.06
N LYS A 140 -29.12 -2.88 -13.80
CA LYS A 140 -29.26 -3.05 -15.25
C LYS A 140 -28.59 -1.88 -15.95
N ALA A 141 -27.56 -2.17 -16.77
CA ALA A 141 -26.88 -1.14 -17.53
C ALA A 141 -27.88 -0.36 -18.40
N ASP A 142 -27.85 0.97 -18.30
CA ASP A 142 -28.76 1.88 -19.02
C ASP A 142 -27.96 2.89 -19.85
N GLY A 143 -26.89 2.44 -20.50
CA GLY A 143 -26.00 3.27 -21.29
C GLY A 143 -24.98 4.04 -20.42
N ASP A 144 -24.29 5.00 -21.04
CA ASP A 144 -23.19 5.74 -20.40
C ASP A 144 -23.32 7.26 -20.65
N ILE A 145 -22.68 8.07 -19.82
CA ILE A 145 -22.38 9.49 -20.10
C ILE A 145 -20.90 9.55 -20.48
N VAL A 146 -20.61 9.83 -21.76
CA VAL A 146 -19.26 9.85 -22.29
C VAL A 146 -18.62 11.23 -22.07
N LEU A 147 -17.50 11.29 -21.37
CA LEU A 147 -16.72 12.51 -21.15
C LEU A 147 -15.69 12.73 -22.28
N GLY A 148 -15.22 11.67 -22.90
CA GLY A 148 -14.27 11.68 -23.99
C GLY A 148 -13.89 10.27 -24.46
N LYS A 149 -12.96 10.19 -25.40
CA LYS A 149 -12.43 8.88 -25.84
C LYS A 149 -11.75 8.18 -24.67
N PRO A 150 -11.75 6.84 -24.61
CA PRO A 150 -10.99 6.08 -23.60
C PRO A 150 -9.51 6.43 -23.62
N TRP A 151 -8.76 5.95 -22.61
CA TRP A 151 -7.32 6.06 -22.60
C TRP A 151 -6.69 5.70 -23.97
N PRO A 152 -5.70 6.45 -24.51
CA PRO A 152 -4.80 7.38 -23.80
C PRO A 152 -5.29 8.84 -23.68
N VAL A 153 -6.54 9.15 -23.98
CA VAL A 153 -7.08 10.48 -23.66
C VAL A 153 -7.22 10.62 -22.14
N LYS A 154 -6.55 11.62 -21.57
CA LYS A 154 -6.38 11.78 -20.13
C LYS A 154 -7.55 12.58 -19.53
N ILE A 155 -8.54 11.91 -18.96
CA ILE A 155 -9.67 12.51 -18.24
C ILE A 155 -9.81 11.85 -16.87
N SER A 156 -10.19 10.57 -16.81
CA SER A 156 -10.38 9.74 -15.60
C SER A 156 -11.30 10.37 -14.56
N PRO A 157 -12.63 10.20 -14.68
CA PRO A 157 -13.59 10.64 -13.66
C PRO A 157 -13.29 9.99 -12.29
N VAL A 158 -13.42 10.78 -11.23
CA VAL A 158 -13.19 10.39 -9.83
C VAL A 158 -14.47 10.54 -9.02
N GLY A 159 -14.62 11.61 -8.27
CA GLY A 159 -15.78 11.91 -7.45
C GLY A 159 -16.99 12.35 -8.26
N LEU A 160 -18.18 11.94 -7.84
CA LEU A 160 -19.45 12.29 -8.45
C LEU A 160 -20.36 12.98 -7.44
N CYS A 161 -21.07 14.01 -7.88
CA CYS A 161 -22.06 14.69 -7.08
C CYS A 161 -23.30 15.03 -7.95
N LEU A 162 -24.49 14.57 -7.52
CA LEU A 162 -25.72 14.68 -8.28
C LEU A 162 -26.63 15.80 -7.74
N ASP A 163 -27.04 16.74 -8.58
CA ASP A 163 -28.22 17.56 -8.38
C ASP A 163 -29.37 17.02 -9.22
N ASP A 164 -30.08 16.06 -8.68
CA ASP A 164 -31.17 15.37 -9.37
C ASP A 164 -32.30 16.30 -9.78
N ALA A 165 -32.62 17.30 -8.94
CA ALA A 165 -33.68 18.29 -9.23
C ALA A 165 -33.34 19.14 -10.47
N GLN A 166 -32.06 19.39 -10.74
CA GLN A 166 -31.58 20.15 -11.91
C GLN A 166 -31.12 19.24 -13.05
N ASN A 167 -31.19 17.93 -12.89
CA ASN A 167 -30.66 16.91 -13.80
C ASN A 167 -29.16 17.12 -14.12
N LYS A 168 -28.35 17.54 -13.14
CA LYS A 168 -26.92 17.81 -13.28
C LYS A 168 -26.11 16.84 -12.47
N LEU A 169 -25.12 16.22 -13.13
CA LEU A 169 -24.09 15.43 -12.49
C LEU A 169 -22.77 16.18 -12.62
N PHE A 170 -22.18 16.51 -11.48
CA PHE A 170 -20.85 17.09 -11.39
C PHE A 170 -19.83 15.97 -11.25
N VAL A 171 -18.73 16.06 -12.00
CA VAL A 171 -17.72 15.00 -12.15
C VAL A 171 -16.32 15.59 -12.01
N GLY A 172 -15.65 15.30 -10.91
CA GLY A 172 -14.22 15.61 -10.76
C GLY A 172 -13.36 14.65 -11.56
N THR A 173 -12.22 15.11 -12.09
CA THR A 173 -11.30 14.27 -12.88
C THR A 173 -9.86 14.38 -12.38
N LYS A 174 -9.09 13.28 -12.51
CA LYS A 174 -7.72 13.21 -11.97
C LYS A 174 -6.61 13.34 -13.03
N GLU A 175 -6.89 13.10 -14.32
CA GLU A 175 -5.84 13.11 -15.33
C GLU A 175 -5.75 14.42 -16.12
N ASN A 176 -6.84 15.17 -16.26
CA ASN A 176 -6.86 16.48 -16.88
C ASN A 176 -7.25 17.62 -15.92
N ASN A 177 -7.32 17.33 -14.61
CA ASN A 177 -7.47 18.33 -13.56
C ASN A 177 -8.69 19.24 -13.76
N SER A 178 -9.85 18.67 -14.04
CA SER A 178 -11.07 19.41 -14.41
C SER A 178 -12.29 18.96 -13.62
N LEU A 179 -13.31 19.80 -13.62
CA LEU A 179 -14.66 19.46 -13.20
C LEU A 179 -15.56 19.54 -14.45
N TYR A 180 -16.30 18.47 -14.72
CA TYR A 180 -17.31 18.39 -15.78
C TYR A 180 -18.70 18.51 -15.18
N VAL A 181 -19.62 19.10 -15.91
CA VAL A 181 -21.05 19.10 -15.63
C VAL A 181 -21.76 18.34 -16.76
N CYS A 182 -22.50 17.31 -16.38
CA CYS A 182 -23.25 16.48 -17.31
C CYS A 182 -24.75 16.65 -17.08
N ASP A 183 -25.52 16.74 -18.16
CA ASP A 183 -26.98 16.64 -18.09
C ASP A 183 -27.36 15.15 -18.07
N THR A 184 -28.06 14.73 -17.00
CA THR A 184 -28.42 13.32 -16.79
C THR A 184 -29.50 12.80 -17.71
N LYS A 185 -30.39 13.70 -18.25
CA LYS A 185 -31.44 13.35 -19.20
C LYS A 185 -30.93 13.14 -20.60
N THR A 186 -30.12 14.10 -21.08
CA THR A 186 -29.53 14.03 -22.43
C THR A 186 -28.25 13.20 -22.48
N ARG A 187 -27.67 12.90 -21.32
CA ARG A 187 -26.40 12.16 -21.15
C ARG A 187 -25.22 12.81 -21.87
N LYS A 188 -25.16 14.12 -21.84
CA LYS A 188 -24.11 14.90 -22.49
C LYS A 188 -23.41 15.79 -21.49
N VAL A 189 -22.12 16.03 -21.74
CA VAL A 189 -21.37 17.10 -21.10
C VAL A 189 -21.97 18.44 -21.58
N ILE A 190 -22.34 19.30 -20.64
CA ILE A 190 -22.92 20.61 -20.90
C ILE A 190 -22.01 21.76 -20.48
N ASP A 191 -21.06 21.51 -19.58
CA ASP A 191 -20.09 22.51 -19.14
C ASP A 191 -18.85 21.85 -18.52
N SER A 192 -17.75 22.59 -18.38
CA SER A 192 -16.57 22.15 -17.67
C SER A 192 -15.70 23.33 -17.22
N VAL A 193 -14.94 23.15 -16.16
CA VAL A 193 -13.98 24.12 -15.65
C VAL A 193 -12.68 23.45 -15.26
N ALA A 194 -11.55 24.09 -15.60
CA ALA A 194 -10.23 23.64 -15.17
C ALA A 194 -10.04 23.91 -13.67
N LEU A 195 -9.58 22.90 -12.95
CA LEU A 195 -9.26 23.01 -11.51
C LEU A 195 -7.77 23.31 -11.27
N GLY A 196 -6.91 23.03 -12.24
CA GLY A 196 -5.45 23.20 -12.11
C GLY A 196 -4.75 22.07 -11.33
N PHE A 197 -5.49 21.29 -10.54
CA PHE A 197 -4.99 20.19 -9.73
C PHE A 197 -5.94 18.98 -9.86
N LYS A 198 -5.42 17.78 -9.59
CA LYS A 198 -6.22 16.56 -9.54
C LYS A 198 -7.34 16.69 -8.51
N ALA A 199 -8.58 16.43 -8.93
CA ALA A 199 -9.69 16.28 -8.00
C ALA A 199 -9.73 14.85 -7.42
N TYR A 200 -10.22 14.71 -6.18
CA TYR A 200 -10.58 13.39 -5.62
C TYR A 200 -12.11 13.26 -5.45
N ASN A 201 -12.72 14.16 -4.69
CA ASN A 201 -14.15 14.13 -4.43
C ASN A 201 -14.79 15.49 -4.75
N CYS A 202 -16.09 15.48 -5.03
CA CYS A 202 -16.90 16.69 -5.09
C CYS A 202 -18.21 16.49 -4.33
N GLN A 203 -18.69 17.54 -3.70
CA GLN A 203 -19.90 17.53 -2.87
C GLN A 203 -20.66 18.85 -3.02
N LEU A 204 -21.97 18.79 -3.27
CA LEU A 204 -22.83 19.96 -3.20
C LEU A 204 -23.08 20.37 -1.74
N SER A 205 -23.14 21.67 -1.48
CA SER A 205 -23.66 22.20 -0.22
C SER A 205 -25.11 21.78 -0.01
N ASN A 206 -25.56 21.72 1.26
CA ASN A 206 -26.91 21.27 1.60
C ASN A 206 -28.00 22.11 0.91
N ASP A 207 -27.74 23.40 0.66
CA ASP A 207 -28.63 24.31 -0.08
C ASP A 207 -28.41 24.29 -1.61
N LYS A 208 -27.43 23.45 -2.06
CA LYS A 208 -27.05 23.28 -3.47
C LYS A 208 -26.53 24.55 -4.18
N SER A 209 -26.20 25.60 -3.42
CA SER A 209 -25.68 26.85 -3.97
C SER A 209 -24.20 26.79 -4.28
N GLN A 210 -23.44 25.94 -3.58
CA GLN A 210 -22.00 25.78 -3.71
C GLN A 210 -21.62 24.33 -3.99
N LEU A 211 -20.46 24.17 -4.61
CA LEU A 211 -19.83 22.88 -4.85
C LEU A 211 -18.46 22.87 -4.21
N PHE A 212 -18.20 21.92 -3.33
CA PHE A 212 -16.90 21.68 -2.73
C PHE A 212 -16.14 20.64 -3.55
N VAL A 213 -14.88 20.91 -3.86
CA VAL A 213 -13.98 19.96 -4.56
C VAL A 213 -12.70 19.81 -3.78
N SER A 214 -12.40 18.59 -3.35
CA SER A 214 -11.08 18.29 -2.78
C SER A 214 -10.03 18.23 -3.89
N LEU A 215 -9.06 19.15 -3.85
CA LEU A 215 -7.95 19.21 -4.78
C LEU A 215 -6.83 18.31 -4.26
N TRP A 216 -6.88 17.05 -4.61
CA TRP A 216 -6.02 15.98 -4.07
C TRP A 216 -4.52 16.33 -4.12
N GLU A 217 -4.07 16.83 -5.29
CA GLU A 217 -2.69 17.29 -5.49
C GLU A 217 -2.46 18.72 -4.95
N GLY A 218 -3.52 19.53 -4.89
CA GLY A 218 -3.44 20.97 -4.58
C GLY A 218 -3.41 21.31 -3.10
N SER A 219 -3.55 20.33 -2.20
CA SER A 219 -3.63 20.53 -0.75
C SER A 219 -4.64 21.64 -0.36
N ALA A 220 -5.82 21.62 -0.96
CA ALA A 220 -6.88 22.59 -0.74
C ALA A 220 -8.27 22.01 -1.00
N VAL A 221 -9.28 22.62 -0.41
CA VAL A 221 -10.68 22.48 -0.84
C VAL A 221 -11.06 23.73 -1.63
N ARG A 222 -11.47 23.53 -2.89
CA ARG A 222 -12.05 24.61 -3.72
C ARG A 222 -13.54 24.69 -3.53
N ILE A 223 -14.04 25.87 -3.27
CA ILE A 223 -15.46 26.20 -3.25
C ILE A 223 -15.80 26.90 -4.57
N LEU A 224 -16.74 26.31 -5.31
CA LEU A 224 -17.28 26.87 -6.54
C LEU A 224 -18.73 27.29 -6.34
N ASP A 225 -19.19 28.32 -7.03
CA ASP A 225 -20.61 28.59 -7.23
C ASP A 225 -21.19 27.48 -8.13
N ALA A 226 -22.18 26.74 -7.63
CA ALA A 226 -22.71 25.56 -8.33
C ALA A 226 -23.40 25.86 -9.67
N LYS A 227 -23.83 27.12 -9.90
CA LYS A 227 -24.48 27.55 -11.12
C LYS A 227 -23.52 28.05 -12.18
N THR A 228 -22.52 28.83 -11.77
CA THR A 228 -21.58 29.52 -12.69
C THR A 228 -20.22 28.87 -12.79
N LEU A 229 -19.92 27.91 -11.94
CA LEU A 229 -18.63 27.24 -11.77
C LEU A 229 -17.47 28.19 -11.43
N LYS A 230 -17.75 29.43 -11.05
CA LYS A 230 -16.72 30.39 -10.63
C LYS A 230 -16.19 30.01 -9.25
N THR A 231 -14.88 30.08 -9.10
CA THR A 231 -14.21 29.89 -7.80
C THR A 231 -14.65 30.98 -6.82
N VAL A 232 -15.20 30.56 -5.69
CA VAL A 232 -15.58 31.42 -4.55
C VAL A 232 -14.41 31.52 -3.57
N ALA A 233 -13.73 30.41 -3.28
CA ALA A 233 -12.57 30.36 -2.41
C ALA A 233 -11.77 29.07 -2.64
N ASP A 234 -10.46 29.14 -2.36
CA ASP A 234 -9.60 27.99 -2.13
C ASP A 234 -9.15 28.03 -0.66
N ILE A 235 -9.43 26.93 0.06
CA ILE A 235 -9.12 26.83 1.49
C ILE A 235 -8.01 25.79 1.63
N ALA A 236 -6.84 26.25 2.08
CA ALA A 236 -5.68 25.40 2.26
C ALA A 236 -5.94 24.30 3.30
N THR A 237 -5.49 23.09 3.01
CA THR A 237 -5.55 21.91 3.88
C THR A 237 -4.16 21.29 4.04
N SER A 238 -4.07 20.23 4.83
CA SER A 238 -2.93 19.33 4.78
C SER A 238 -2.90 18.54 3.46
N LYS A 239 -1.87 17.70 3.30
CA LYS A 239 -1.59 16.97 2.06
C LYS A 239 -2.68 15.96 1.71
N ASN A 240 -2.95 15.85 0.42
CA ASN A 240 -3.88 14.89 -0.19
C ASN A 240 -5.28 14.93 0.44
N PRO A 241 -6.01 16.10 0.41
CA PRO A 241 -7.41 16.14 0.83
C PRO A 241 -8.22 15.22 -0.07
N ASN A 242 -8.95 14.29 0.55
CA ASN A 242 -9.71 13.27 -0.16
C ASN A 242 -11.22 13.34 0.19
N ASP A 243 -11.73 12.58 1.14
CA ASP A 243 -13.14 12.59 1.50
C ASP A 243 -13.56 13.85 2.27
N MET A 244 -14.78 14.29 2.02
CA MET A 244 -15.37 15.49 2.63
C MET A 244 -16.77 15.20 3.17
N LEU A 245 -17.12 15.84 4.28
CA LEU A 245 -18.39 15.66 4.94
C LEU A 245 -18.92 16.98 5.51
N GLN A 246 -20.01 17.53 4.93
CA GLN A 246 -20.67 18.74 5.45
C GLN A 246 -21.56 18.38 6.63
N THR A 247 -21.58 19.26 7.66
CA THR A 247 -22.55 19.17 8.76
C THR A 247 -23.96 19.50 8.28
N ARG A 248 -24.98 18.94 8.96
CA ARG A 248 -26.39 19.10 8.57
C ARG A 248 -26.84 20.57 8.63
N ASP A 249 -26.29 21.36 9.55
CA ASP A 249 -26.59 22.80 9.66
C ASP A 249 -25.91 23.62 8.55
N GLY A 250 -25.15 22.99 7.69
CA GLY A 250 -24.48 23.61 6.54
C GLY A 250 -23.31 24.53 6.87
N LYS A 251 -22.87 24.60 8.15
CA LYS A 251 -21.84 25.57 8.58
C LYS A 251 -20.41 25.07 8.44
N TYR A 252 -20.19 23.78 8.53
CA TYR A 252 -18.85 23.19 8.55
C TYR A 252 -18.69 22.07 7.54
N VAL A 253 -17.45 21.87 7.08
CA VAL A 253 -17.03 20.70 6.28
C VAL A 253 -15.83 20.08 6.96
N TYR A 254 -15.91 18.79 7.26
CA TYR A 254 -14.76 17.97 7.62
C TYR A 254 -14.07 17.47 6.35
N VAL A 255 -12.73 17.47 6.35
CA VAL A 255 -11.89 17.05 5.21
C VAL A 255 -10.83 16.10 5.70
N ALA A 256 -10.82 14.88 5.19
CA ALA A 256 -9.76 13.92 5.48
C ALA A 256 -8.52 14.21 4.60
N CYS A 257 -7.33 14.12 5.19
CA CYS A 257 -6.06 14.41 4.54
C CYS A 257 -5.20 13.14 4.49
N GLY A 258 -5.24 12.42 3.36
CA GLY A 258 -4.71 11.06 3.23
C GLY A 258 -3.19 10.93 3.31
N ASN A 259 -2.45 11.99 3.03
CA ASN A 259 -0.97 12.01 3.17
C ASN A 259 -0.55 12.82 4.41
N ASP A 260 -1.36 12.74 5.43
CA ASP A 260 -1.14 13.30 6.76
C ASP A 260 -1.91 12.41 7.78
N ASN A 261 -1.79 12.69 9.07
CA ASN A 261 -2.56 12.00 10.10
C ASN A 261 -3.76 12.86 10.56
N SER A 262 -4.32 13.70 9.71
CA SER A 262 -5.26 14.73 10.15
C SER A 262 -6.59 14.73 9.39
N VAL A 263 -7.61 15.21 10.10
CA VAL A 263 -8.89 15.66 9.55
C VAL A 263 -9.08 17.13 9.91
N MET A 264 -9.37 17.95 8.92
CA MET A 264 -9.56 19.38 9.11
C MET A 264 -11.05 19.75 9.09
N MET A 265 -11.45 20.65 9.99
CA MET A 265 -12.79 21.23 9.99
C MET A 265 -12.73 22.66 9.44
N ILE A 266 -13.42 22.89 8.35
CA ILE A 266 -13.55 24.18 7.68
C ILE A 266 -14.85 24.86 8.14
N ASP A 267 -14.76 26.10 8.60
CA ASP A 267 -15.91 27.00 8.81
C ASP A 267 -16.22 27.68 7.46
N LEU A 268 -17.38 27.38 6.89
CA LEU A 268 -17.78 27.86 5.57
C LEU A 268 -18.09 29.37 5.55
N GLN A 269 -18.54 29.92 6.67
CA GLN A 269 -18.79 31.37 6.77
C GLN A 269 -17.45 32.15 6.83
N LYS A 270 -16.52 31.65 7.61
CA LYS A 270 -15.18 32.26 7.75
C LYS A 270 -14.25 31.91 6.61
N ARG A 271 -14.56 30.85 5.86
CA ARG A 271 -13.73 30.28 4.78
C ARG A 271 -12.31 29.95 5.24
N GLN A 272 -12.19 29.30 6.39
CA GLN A 272 -10.91 28.90 6.97
C GLN A 272 -11.03 27.62 7.77
N VAL A 273 -9.92 26.92 7.92
CA VAL A 273 -9.80 25.81 8.86
C VAL A 273 -9.90 26.37 10.29
N VAL A 274 -10.77 25.81 11.10
CA VAL A 274 -10.98 26.22 12.50
C VAL A 274 -10.59 25.14 13.50
N GLU A 275 -10.36 23.93 13.05
CA GLU A 275 -9.90 22.82 13.87
C GLU A 275 -9.14 21.81 13.02
N THR A 276 -8.10 21.23 13.58
CA THR A 276 -7.38 20.06 13.02
C THR A 276 -7.40 18.95 14.05
N LEU A 277 -8.01 17.81 13.68
CA LEU A 277 -8.11 16.61 14.49
C LEU A 277 -6.96 15.68 14.10
N SER A 278 -6.15 15.25 15.06
CA SER A 278 -5.17 14.19 14.86
C SER A 278 -5.87 12.83 14.91
N ALA A 279 -5.92 12.14 13.78
CA ALA A 279 -6.54 10.82 13.67
C ALA A 279 -5.60 9.68 14.12
N SER A 280 -4.30 9.96 14.33
CA SER A 280 -3.31 8.96 14.72
C SER A 280 -3.52 8.44 16.14
N LEU A 281 -2.98 7.24 16.40
CA LEU A 281 -3.05 6.58 17.71
C LEU A 281 -2.30 7.35 18.79
N TYR A 282 -1.24 8.06 18.41
CA TYR A 282 -0.41 8.88 19.29
C TYR A 282 -0.30 10.30 18.73
N PRO A 283 -0.35 11.33 19.57
CA PRO A 283 -0.12 12.71 19.12
C PRO A 283 1.25 12.86 18.45
N ASP A 284 1.32 13.74 17.44
CA ASP A 284 2.57 14.07 16.71
C ASP A 284 3.32 12.84 16.17
N ALA A 285 2.59 11.78 15.78
CA ALA A 285 3.17 10.62 15.12
C ALA A 285 3.68 10.97 13.71
N PRO A 286 4.71 10.28 13.21
CA PRO A 286 5.05 10.30 11.79
C PRO A 286 3.87 9.89 10.93
N VAL A 287 3.92 10.09 9.61
CA VAL A 287 2.90 9.61 8.67
C VAL A 287 2.65 8.10 8.82
N GLY A 288 1.47 7.62 8.41
CA GLY A 288 1.09 6.20 8.52
C GLY A 288 -0.26 5.96 9.19
N SER A 289 -1.14 6.99 9.27
CA SER A 289 -2.55 6.77 9.63
C SER A 289 -3.45 6.77 8.39
N THR A 290 -3.18 7.63 7.43
CA THR A 290 -3.88 7.75 6.14
C THR A 290 -5.40 7.83 6.29
N PRO A 291 -5.96 8.97 6.78
CA PRO A 291 -7.40 9.19 6.83
C PRO A 291 -8.01 9.15 5.44
N ASN A 292 -8.92 8.18 5.18
CA ASN A 292 -9.49 7.91 3.85
C ASN A 292 -10.96 8.26 3.73
N ALA A 293 -11.73 8.19 4.81
CA ALA A 293 -13.18 8.41 4.76
C ALA A 293 -13.73 8.89 6.10
N LEU A 294 -14.89 9.53 6.03
CA LEU A 294 -15.54 10.19 7.15
C LEU A 294 -17.02 9.78 7.27
N ALA A 295 -17.48 9.62 8.50
CA ALA A 295 -18.92 9.46 8.78
C ALA A 295 -19.29 10.12 10.10
N LEU A 296 -20.43 10.83 10.13
CA LEU A 296 -21.06 11.35 11.34
C LEU A 296 -22.20 10.44 11.78
N THR A 297 -22.42 10.36 13.09
CA THR A 297 -23.68 9.80 13.61
C THR A 297 -24.88 10.67 13.18
N PRO A 298 -26.11 10.11 13.11
CA PRO A 298 -27.29 10.89 12.75
C PRO A 298 -27.56 12.12 13.63
N ASP A 299 -27.11 12.11 14.87
CA ASP A 299 -27.20 13.25 15.81
C ASP A 299 -25.96 14.18 15.73
N GLU A 300 -25.00 13.86 14.85
CA GLU A 300 -23.74 14.60 14.67
C GLU A 300 -22.91 14.78 15.93
N THR A 301 -23.05 13.85 16.88
CA THR A 301 -22.27 13.88 18.13
C THR A 301 -20.95 13.16 18.02
N LYS A 302 -20.83 12.18 17.11
CA LYS A 302 -19.60 11.40 16.88
C LYS A 302 -19.18 11.44 15.43
N LEU A 303 -17.87 11.58 15.21
CA LEU A 303 -17.22 11.46 13.90
C LEU A 303 -16.37 10.18 13.89
N PHE A 304 -16.52 9.36 12.85
CA PHE A 304 -15.68 8.21 12.53
C PHE A 304 -14.75 8.56 11.38
N ILE A 305 -13.47 8.24 11.52
CA ILE A 305 -12.41 8.49 10.55
C ILE A 305 -11.79 7.15 10.21
N ALA A 306 -11.84 6.74 8.95
CA ALA A 306 -11.18 5.52 8.49
C ALA A 306 -9.68 5.77 8.31
N ASN A 307 -8.88 5.22 9.20
CA ASN A 307 -7.41 5.25 9.15
C ASN A 307 -6.91 4.03 8.40
N ALA A 308 -6.62 4.19 7.11
CA ALA A 308 -6.30 3.06 6.22
C ALA A 308 -5.08 2.28 6.70
N ASP A 309 -3.98 2.95 6.96
CA ASP A 309 -2.71 2.30 7.30
C ASP A 309 -2.61 1.87 8.77
N ASN A 310 -3.46 2.42 9.66
CA ASN A 310 -3.59 1.92 11.03
C ASN A 310 -4.64 0.81 11.20
N ASN A 311 -5.34 0.44 10.12
CA ASN A 311 -6.36 -0.62 10.14
C ASN A 311 -7.43 -0.41 11.24
N CYS A 312 -7.92 0.82 11.38
CA CYS A 312 -8.90 1.16 12.40
C CYS A 312 -9.76 2.36 12.01
N LEU A 313 -10.86 2.54 12.74
CA LEU A 313 -11.58 3.80 12.75
C LEU A 313 -11.18 4.60 14.00
N ALA A 314 -10.75 5.85 13.82
CA ALA A 314 -10.68 6.79 14.94
C ALA A 314 -12.06 7.37 15.22
N VAL A 315 -12.43 7.48 16.51
CA VAL A 315 -13.74 7.94 16.98
C VAL A 315 -13.57 9.22 17.77
N PHE A 316 -14.29 10.27 17.35
CA PHE A 316 -14.23 11.58 18.01
C PHE A 316 -15.62 12.02 18.52
N ASP A 317 -15.65 12.61 19.71
CA ASP A 317 -16.75 13.47 20.17
C ASP A 317 -16.63 14.82 19.46
N VAL A 318 -17.61 15.18 18.67
CA VAL A 318 -17.68 16.42 17.87
C VAL A 318 -18.90 17.27 18.20
N LYS A 319 -19.53 17.05 19.38
CA LYS A 319 -20.68 17.85 19.84
C LYS A 319 -20.35 19.32 19.89
N GLN A 320 -19.18 19.67 20.41
CA GLN A 320 -18.70 21.03 20.46
C GLN A 320 -17.76 21.30 19.29
N LYS A 321 -18.27 21.93 18.23
CA LYS A 321 -17.48 22.27 17.04
C LYS A 321 -16.28 23.15 17.41
N GLY A 322 -15.09 22.84 16.89
CA GLY A 322 -13.82 23.49 17.22
C GLY A 322 -13.18 23.03 18.53
N ARG A 323 -13.74 22.03 19.21
CA ARG A 323 -13.20 21.42 20.43
C ARG A 323 -13.50 19.92 20.47
N SER A 324 -13.15 19.24 19.40
CA SER A 324 -13.33 17.79 19.27
C SER A 324 -12.42 17.03 20.23
N ARG A 325 -12.84 15.83 20.63
CA ARG A 325 -12.10 14.99 21.58
C ARG A 325 -12.08 13.55 21.07
N SER A 326 -10.91 12.94 21.02
CA SER A 326 -10.79 11.50 20.74
C SER A 326 -11.50 10.69 21.82
N LEU A 327 -12.30 9.72 21.39
CA LEU A 327 -12.99 8.76 22.25
C LEU A 327 -12.32 7.39 22.26
N GLY A 328 -11.51 7.09 21.24
CA GLY A 328 -10.85 5.82 21.06
C GLY A 328 -10.87 5.34 19.60
N PHE A 329 -10.67 4.03 19.42
CA PHE A 329 -10.50 3.41 18.12
C PHE A 329 -11.31 2.12 17.99
N ILE A 330 -11.71 1.77 16.77
CA ILE A 330 -12.39 0.51 16.43
C ILE A 330 -11.51 -0.26 15.45
N PRO A 331 -11.10 -1.51 15.73
CA PRO A 331 -10.29 -2.28 14.80
C PRO A 331 -11.10 -2.70 13.56
N THR A 332 -10.50 -2.60 12.39
CA THR A 332 -11.10 -2.97 11.11
C THR A 332 -10.32 -4.08 10.43
N GLY A 333 -10.70 -4.46 9.22
CA GLY A 333 -9.86 -5.23 8.32
C GLY A 333 -8.70 -4.39 7.77
N TRP A 334 -7.96 -4.97 6.84
CA TRP A 334 -6.77 -4.34 6.26
C TRP A 334 -7.16 -3.22 5.29
N TYR A 335 -6.60 -2.03 5.52
CA TYR A 335 -6.74 -0.85 4.68
C TYR A 335 -8.22 -0.39 4.54
N PRO A 336 -8.88 0.12 5.61
CA PRO A 336 -10.24 0.65 5.51
C PRO A 336 -10.32 1.84 4.55
N THR A 337 -11.24 1.76 3.58
CA THR A 337 -11.36 2.71 2.46
C THR A 337 -12.56 3.62 2.56
N ALA A 338 -13.67 3.13 3.11
CA ALA A 338 -14.89 3.92 3.32
C ALA A 338 -15.59 3.53 4.61
N VAL A 339 -16.34 4.49 5.17
CA VAL A 339 -17.13 4.30 6.38
C VAL A 339 -18.49 5.01 6.25
N LYS A 340 -19.58 4.36 6.68
CA LYS A 340 -20.92 4.96 6.79
C LYS A 340 -21.58 4.51 8.08
N VAL A 341 -22.53 5.31 8.59
CA VAL A 341 -23.37 4.97 9.75
C VAL A 341 -24.79 4.73 9.26
N TRP A 342 -25.34 3.57 9.62
CA TRP A 342 -26.70 3.17 9.23
C TRP A 342 -27.35 2.32 10.33
N ASN A 343 -28.58 2.66 10.76
CA ASN A 343 -29.38 1.88 11.72
C ASN A 343 -28.58 1.39 12.95
N ASN A 344 -27.87 2.31 13.60
CA ASN A 344 -27.02 2.03 14.76
C ASN A 344 -25.88 1.03 14.48
N GLN A 345 -25.47 0.94 13.24
CA GLN A 345 -24.31 0.16 12.79
C GLN A 345 -23.32 1.05 12.05
N ILE A 346 -22.06 0.66 12.08
CA ILE A 346 -20.99 1.25 11.30
C ILE A 346 -20.66 0.25 10.18
N LEU A 347 -20.74 0.72 8.95
CA LEU A 347 -20.42 -0.03 7.75
C LEU A 347 -19.04 0.39 7.31
N VAL A 348 -18.11 -0.56 7.16
CA VAL A 348 -16.71 -0.29 6.80
C VAL A 348 -16.28 -1.19 5.65
N THR A 349 -15.77 -0.60 4.57
CA THR A 349 -15.11 -1.35 3.51
C THR A 349 -13.62 -1.45 3.80
N ASN A 350 -13.01 -2.63 3.64
CA ASN A 350 -11.61 -2.93 3.85
C ASN A 350 -10.98 -3.29 2.50
N GLY A 351 -10.05 -2.48 2.03
CA GLY A 351 -9.51 -2.56 0.66
C GLY A 351 -8.70 -3.82 0.39
N LYS A 352 -7.98 -4.31 1.40
CA LYS A 352 -7.09 -5.47 1.31
C LYS A 352 -7.62 -6.69 2.12
N GLY A 353 -8.88 -6.65 2.58
CA GLY A 353 -9.53 -7.76 3.29
C GLY A 353 -9.06 -7.98 4.72
N PHE A 354 -8.78 -9.23 5.11
CA PHE A 354 -8.45 -9.60 6.48
C PHE A 354 -7.06 -10.23 6.68
N SER A 355 -6.36 -10.54 5.61
CA SER A 355 -4.98 -11.04 5.65
C SER A 355 -4.38 -11.05 4.24
N SER A 356 -3.06 -11.25 4.12
CA SER A 356 -2.42 -11.51 2.84
C SER A 356 -2.86 -12.83 2.21
N SER A 357 -3.25 -13.81 3.04
CA SER A 357 -3.91 -15.05 2.63
C SER A 357 -5.44 -14.94 2.64
N ALA A 358 -5.95 -13.71 2.72
CA ALA A 358 -7.37 -13.48 2.86
C ALA A 358 -8.12 -14.23 1.77
N ASN A 359 -8.89 -15.19 2.19
CA ASN A 359 -9.77 -16.01 1.39
C ASN A 359 -9.10 -17.18 0.65
N PRO A 360 -8.59 -18.20 1.32
CA PRO A 360 -8.36 -19.50 0.68
C PRO A 360 -9.67 -20.08 0.11
N LYS A 361 -10.85 -19.64 0.62
CA LYS A 361 -12.19 -19.87 0.05
C LYS A 361 -12.85 -18.56 -0.40
N GLY A 362 -12.15 -17.46 -0.38
CA GLY A 362 -12.68 -16.18 -0.83
C GLY A 362 -12.92 -16.21 -2.33
N PRO A 363 -13.54 -15.14 -2.87
CA PRO A 363 -13.74 -15.06 -4.30
C PRO A 363 -12.39 -15.01 -4.99
N ASN A 364 -11.76 -16.18 -5.12
CA ASN A 364 -10.88 -16.42 -6.21
C ASN A 364 -11.70 -16.02 -7.42
N PRO A 365 -11.36 -14.91 -8.12
CA PRO A 365 -12.12 -14.61 -9.32
C PRO A 365 -11.83 -15.76 -10.25
N ASN A 366 -12.72 -16.71 -10.32
CA ASN A 366 -12.65 -17.77 -11.32
C ASN A 366 -12.91 -17.10 -12.67
N ARG A 367 -11.86 -16.52 -13.24
CA ARG A 367 -11.89 -15.75 -14.48
C ARG A 367 -12.23 -16.62 -15.66
N SER A 368 -11.99 -17.95 -15.57
CA SER A 368 -12.40 -18.90 -16.59
C SER A 368 -13.92 -18.89 -16.82
N LYS A 369 -14.69 -18.53 -15.78
CA LYS A 369 -16.15 -18.37 -15.86
C LYS A 369 -16.59 -16.95 -16.23
N SER A 370 -15.66 -16.00 -16.39
CA SER A 370 -15.98 -14.61 -16.70
C SER A 370 -16.08 -14.40 -18.22
N PRO A 371 -17.22 -13.94 -18.78
CA PRO A 371 -17.42 -13.79 -20.23
C PRO A 371 -16.34 -12.91 -20.91
N GLN A 372 -15.83 -11.90 -20.22
CA GLN A 372 -14.84 -10.99 -20.75
C GLN A 372 -13.44 -11.60 -20.91
N TYR A 373 -13.21 -12.77 -20.36
CA TYR A 373 -11.93 -13.49 -20.46
C TYR A 373 -12.03 -14.79 -21.27
N LYS A 374 -13.18 -15.06 -21.93
CA LYS A 374 -13.33 -16.20 -22.84
C LYS A 374 -12.74 -15.85 -24.19
N GLY A 375 -11.78 -16.64 -24.67
CA GLY A 375 -11.13 -16.51 -25.98
C GLY A 375 -9.61 -16.52 -25.89
N ALA A 376 -8.93 -16.29 -26.99
CA ALA A 376 -7.48 -16.27 -27.10
C ALA A 376 -6.79 -15.09 -26.35
N ASN A 377 -7.46 -14.53 -25.35
CA ASN A 377 -6.91 -13.48 -24.53
C ASN A 377 -5.81 -14.06 -23.63
N PRO A 378 -4.56 -13.53 -23.66
CA PRO A 378 -3.48 -13.95 -22.76
C PRO A 378 -3.85 -13.86 -21.27
N GLN A 379 -4.89 -13.09 -20.94
CA GLN A 379 -5.42 -12.97 -19.58
C GLN A 379 -6.31 -14.16 -19.14
N ALA A 380 -6.61 -15.11 -20.02
CA ALA A 380 -7.46 -16.25 -19.67
C ALA A 380 -6.84 -17.18 -18.61
N ASN A 381 -5.51 -17.19 -18.50
CA ASN A 381 -4.79 -18.02 -17.51
C ASN A 381 -4.58 -17.30 -16.17
N ARG A 382 -5.16 -16.13 -15.97
CA ARG A 382 -5.00 -15.37 -14.73
C ARG A 382 -5.59 -16.03 -13.49
N ASP A 383 -6.44 -17.01 -13.65
CA ASP A 383 -7.11 -17.68 -12.52
C ASP A 383 -6.31 -18.83 -11.94
N GLU A 384 -5.37 -19.38 -12.71
CA GLU A 384 -4.51 -20.50 -12.27
C GLU A 384 -3.26 -20.02 -11.54
N THR A 385 -2.84 -18.76 -11.74
CA THR A 385 -1.76 -18.11 -11.00
C THR A 385 -2.32 -17.03 -10.10
N GLN A 386 -2.19 -17.22 -8.83
CA GLN A 386 -2.68 -16.27 -7.84
C GLN A 386 -1.76 -15.05 -7.80
N TYR A 387 -2.04 -14.01 -8.56
CA TYR A 387 -1.28 -12.76 -8.62
C TYR A 387 -1.42 -11.94 -7.34
N ILE A 388 -0.34 -11.39 -6.81
CA ILE A 388 -0.34 -10.65 -5.55
C ILE A 388 -1.39 -9.52 -5.55
N GLY A 389 -1.44 -8.69 -6.56
CA GLY A 389 -2.44 -7.63 -6.70
C GLY A 389 -3.89 -8.13 -6.82
N GLY A 390 -4.10 -9.38 -7.22
CA GLY A 390 -5.42 -10.01 -7.33
C GLY A 390 -5.86 -10.81 -6.10
N LEU A 391 -5.08 -10.77 -5.03
CA LEU A 391 -5.31 -11.57 -3.83
C LEU A 391 -5.87 -10.79 -2.69
N PHE A 392 -5.71 -9.50 -2.72
CA PHE A 392 -6.33 -8.61 -1.78
C PHE A 392 -7.82 -8.47 -2.10
N LYS A 393 -8.60 -9.46 -1.68
CA LYS A 393 -10.05 -9.38 -1.78
C LYS A 393 -10.59 -8.49 -0.69
N GLY A 394 -11.31 -7.47 -1.11
CA GLY A 394 -11.95 -6.55 -0.20
C GLY A 394 -13.08 -7.20 0.59
N THR A 395 -13.43 -6.56 1.69
CA THR A 395 -14.56 -6.96 2.52
C THR A 395 -15.35 -5.74 2.96
N MET A 396 -16.60 -5.97 3.40
CA MET A 396 -17.40 -4.97 4.07
C MET A 396 -17.83 -5.51 5.43
N SER A 397 -17.42 -4.83 6.50
CA SER A 397 -17.76 -5.19 7.87
C SER A 397 -19.00 -4.42 8.35
N PHE A 398 -19.84 -5.09 9.14
CA PHE A 398 -20.98 -4.49 9.85
C PHE A 398 -20.67 -4.50 11.35
N VAL A 399 -20.37 -3.35 11.91
CA VAL A 399 -19.95 -3.20 13.30
C VAL A 399 -21.09 -2.54 14.08
N PRO A 400 -21.70 -3.19 15.08
CA PRO A 400 -22.67 -2.55 15.96
C PRO A 400 -22.06 -1.30 16.60
N MET A 401 -22.87 -0.24 16.75
CA MET A 401 -22.40 0.98 17.41
C MET A 401 -21.93 0.66 18.83
N PRO A 402 -20.63 0.82 19.16
CA PRO A 402 -20.11 0.45 20.46
C PRO A 402 -20.56 1.43 21.54
N ASP A 403 -20.85 0.90 22.72
CA ASP A 403 -20.89 1.68 23.94
C ASP A 403 -19.46 2.05 24.40
N GLU A 404 -19.33 2.87 25.42
CA GLU A 404 -18.03 3.34 25.92
C GLU A 404 -17.09 2.20 26.35
N ARG A 405 -17.63 1.09 26.86
CA ARG A 405 -16.86 -0.07 27.32
C ARG A 405 -16.34 -0.88 26.14
N THR A 406 -17.21 -1.20 25.22
CA THR A 406 -16.87 -1.90 23.98
C THR A 406 -15.81 -1.10 23.20
N LEU A 407 -15.99 0.24 23.15
CA LEU A 407 -15.01 1.12 22.49
C LEU A 407 -13.64 1.11 23.20
N ALA A 408 -13.63 1.03 24.53
CA ALA A 408 -12.38 0.90 25.29
C ALA A 408 -11.67 -0.44 25.00
N THR A 409 -12.44 -1.54 24.91
CA THR A 409 -11.91 -2.86 24.53
C THR A 409 -11.37 -2.85 23.10
N TYR A 410 -12.11 -2.26 22.17
CA TYR A 410 -11.68 -2.09 20.80
C TYR A 410 -10.40 -1.25 20.69
N SER A 411 -10.33 -0.15 21.44
CA SER A 411 -9.13 0.69 21.46
C SER A 411 -7.90 -0.09 21.93
N ARG A 412 -8.05 -0.89 23.01
CA ARG A 412 -6.98 -1.76 23.47
C ARG A 412 -6.51 -2.73 22.38
N LEU A 413 -7.44 -3.36 21.67
CA LEU A 413 -7.10 -4.24 20.53
C LEU A 413 -6.36 -3.51 19.41
N VAL A 414 -6.75 -2.27 19.09
CA VAL A 414 -6.05 -1.46 18.07
C VAL A 414 -4.62 -1.15 18.52
N TYR A 415 -4.41 -0.76 19.77
CA TYR A 415 -3.05 -0.56 20.29
C TYR A 415 -2.21 -1.84 20.28
N ASP A 416 -2.82 -2.99 20.62
CA ASP A 416 -2.12 -4.29 20.60
C ASP A 416 -1.83 -4.81 19.17
N ASN A 417 -2.61 -4.39 18.18
CA ASN A 417 -2.41 -4.71 16.75
C ASN A 417 -1.30 -3.87 16.13
N THR A 418 -1.04 -2.70 16.72
CA THR A 418 -0.13 -1.70 16.18
C THR A 418 1.21 -1.81 16.87
N PRO A 419 2.27 -2.26 16.21
CA PRO A 419 3.59 -2.38 16.83
C PRO A 419 4.24 -1.02 17.12
N TYR A 420 3.76 0.06 16.50
CA TYR A 420 4.25 1.42 16.73
C TYR A 420 3.84 1.96 18.10
N THR A 421 4.80 2.61 18.77
CA THR A 421 4.58 3.43 19.96
C THR A 421 5.43 4.69 19.87
N LYS A 422 5.03 5.78 20.55
CA LYS A 422 5.79 7.02 20.56
C LYS A 422 7.24 6.85 21.01
N ALA A 423 7.52 5.94 21.95
CA ALA A 423 8.86 5.64 22.41
C ALA A 423 9.76 5.07 21.30
N LYS A 424 9.19 4.30 20.36
CA LYS A 424 9.94 3.67 19.27
C LYS A 424 10.48 4.66 18.24
N GLU A 425 10.00 5.89 18.21
CA GLU A 425 10.61 6.93 17.37
C GLU A 425 12.08 7.20 17.74
N THR A 426 12.43 6.99 19.00
CA THR A 426 13.79 7.25 19.49
C THR A 426 14.50 6.00 20.01
N LEU A 427 13.74 4.98 20.39
CA LEU A 427 14.24 3.72 20.96
C LEU A 427 13.89 2.57 20.04
N ALA A 428 14.78 1.61 19.93
CA ALA A 428 14.58 0.39 19.19
C ALA A 428 15.03 -0.84 20.00
N GLU A 429 14.52 -2.01 19.62
CA GLU A 429 15.02 -3.28 20.12
C GLU A 429 16.48 -3.47 19.71
N GLY A 430 17.29 -4.07 20.56
CA GLY A 430 18.70 -4.30 20.27
C GLY A 430 19.43 -5.01 21.39
N GLU A 431 20.75 -5.10 21.27
CA GLU A 431 21.65 -5.71 22.25
C GLU A 431 22.74 -4.71 22.66
N ALA A 432 23.03 -4.60 23.95
CA ALA A 432 24.08 -3.72 24.44
C ALA A 432 25.45 -4.07 23.84
N GLY A 433 26.13 -3.05 23.29
CA GLY A 433 27.42 -3.21 22.62
C GLY A 433 27.32 -3.75 21.18
N ASN A 434 26.14 -3.97 20.65
CA ASN A 434 25.92 -4.24 19.22
C ASN A 434 26.26 -2.99 18.41
N PRO A 435 26.82 -3.12 17.19
CA PRO A 435 27.10 -1.97 16.32
C PRO A 435 25.84 -1.21 15.88
N ILE A 436 24.66 -1.84 15.96
CA ILE A 436 23.37 -1.17 15.70
C ILE A 436 22.91 -0.49 16.99
N PRO A 437 22.83 0.84 17.02
CA PRO A 437 22.38 1.57 18.20
C PRO A 437 20.94 1.23 18.58
N MET A 438 20.65 1.21 19.88
CA MET A 438 19.29 1.06 20.41
C MET A 438 18.55 2.41 20.50
N ARG A 439 19.23 3.52 20.29
CA ARG A 439 18.67 4.86 20.36
C ARG A 439 19.18 5.69 19.18
N ILE A 440 18.29 6.47 18.58
CA ILE A 440 18.64 7.45 17.57
C ILE A 440 19.66 8.44 18.14
N GLY A 441 20.76 8.64 17.41
CA GLY A 441 21.85 9.57 17.77
C GLY A 441 22.95 8.96 18.65
N ASP A 442 22.78 7.73 19.12
CA ASP A 442 23.90 6.99 19.73
C ASP A 442 24.94 6.62 18.64
N ASN A 443 26.20 6.54 19.05
CA ASN A 443 27.28 6.25 18.12
C ASN A 443 27.27 4.82 17.63
N SER A 444 27.39 4.66 16.31
CA SER A 444 27.69 3.39 15.65
C SER A 444 29.16 3.37 15.19
N PRO A 445 29.87 2.24 15.25
CA PRO A 445 31.17 2.10 14.60
C PRO A 445 31.02 2.02 13.08
N ILE A 446 29.82 1.78 12.55
CA ILE A 446 29.52 1.79 11.11
C ILE A 446 29.25 3.23 10.70
N LYS A 447 30.00 3.72 9.74
CA LYS A 447 29.93 5.11 9.25
C LYS A 447 29.26 5.24 7.91
N TYR A 448 29.42 4.24 7.05
CA TYR A 448 28.99 4.25 5.65
C TYR A 448 27.94 3.17 5.42
N VAL A 449 26.79 3.57 4.94
CA VAL A 449 25.69 2.70 4.55
C VAL A 449 25.54 2.74 3.03
N PHE A 450 25.56 1.58 2.41
CA PHE A 450 25.24 1.37 1.00
C PHE A 450 23.93 0.60 0.92
N TYR A 451 22.98 1.11 0.18
CA TYR A 451 21.65 0.55 0.04
C TYR A 451 21.36 0.29 -1.43
N ILE A 452 21.25 -0.98 -1.82
CA ILE A 452 21.05 -1.43 -3.19
C ILE A 452 19.64 -1.95 -3.34
N ILE A 453 18.91 -1.36 -4.28
CA ILE A 453 17.58 -1.79 -4.69
C ILE A 453 17.71 -2.63 -5.96
N LYS A 454 17.06 -3.79 -5.97
CA LYS A 454 16.95 -4.71 -7.09
C LYS A 454 15.48 -4.84 -7.50
N GLU A 455 15.19 -5.59 -8.54
CA GLU A 455 13.89 -5.63 -9.20
C GLU A 455 13.30 -7.06 -9.22
N ASN A 456 12.28 -7.26 -8.36
CA ASN A 456 11.16 -8.17 -8.52
C ASN A 456 11.44 -9.68 -8.41
N ARG A 457 12.17 -10.13 -7.36
CA ARG A 457 12.38 -11.57 -7.14
C ARG A 457 11.88 -12.03 -5.77
N THR A 458 11.21 -13.19 -5.76
CA THR A 458 10.87 -13.88 -4.50
C THR A 458 12.09 -14.64 -3.96
N TYR A 459 12.03 -15.01 -2.67
CA TYR A 459 13.04 -15.82 -2.04
C TYR A 459 13.25 -17.16 -2.78
N ASP A 460 12.17 -17.90 -3.06
CA ASP A 460 12.30 -19.21 -3.70
C ASP A 460 12.79 -19.15 -5.14
N GLN A 461 12.55 -18.06 -5.88
CA GLN A 461 13.06 -17.92 -7.25
C GLN A 461 14.58 -17.91 -7.31
N VAL A 462 15.26 -17.43 -6.27
CA VAL A 462 16.72 -17.27 -6.24
C VAL A 462 17.38 -18.18 -5.22
N LEU A 463 16.91 -18.21 -3.98
CA LEU A 463 17.52 -18.97 -2.88
C LEU A 463 16.71 -20.22 -2.48
N GLY A 464 15.75 -20.64 -3.30
CA GLY A 464 14.94 -21.83 -3.05
C GLY A 464 15.75 -23.12 -2.97
N ASP A 465 16.92 -23.20 -3.60
CA ASP A 465 17.84 -24.33 -3.57
C ASP A 465 18.87 -24.29 -2.43
N VAL A 466 18.88 -23.23 -1.60
CA VAL A 466 19.75 -23.12 -0.42
C VAL A 466 19.19 -23.95 0.73
N LYS A 467 19.86 -25.04 1.06
CA LYS A 467 19.39 -26.05 2.03
C LYS A 467 19.34 -25.57 3.48
N GLU A 468 20.15 -24.57 3.81
CA GLU A 468 20.24 -24.02 5.16
C GLU A 468 19.04 -23.14 5.53
N GLY A 469 18.31 -22.64 4.52
CA GLY A 469 17.14 -21.79 4.68
C GLY A 469 15.83 -22.53 4.43
N ASN A 470 14.72 -21.83 4.62
CA ASN A 470 13.37 -22.31 4.33
C ASN A 470 13.03 -22.08 2.86
N GLY A 471 13.69 -22.79 1.92
CA GLY A 471 13.48 -22.69 0.48
C GLY A 471 12.79 -23.91 -0.14
N ASP A 472 12.11 -23.72 -1.27
CA ASP A 472 11.62 -24.79 -2.15
C ASP A 472 12.40 -24.79 -3.47
N ALA A 473 13.33 -25.77 -3.60
CA ALA A 473 14.16 -25.90 -4.79
C ALA A 473 13.36 -26.15 -6.09
N SER A 474 12.14 -26.63 -6.00
CA SER A 474 11.29 -26.81 -7.19
C SER A 474 10.83 -25.48 -7.80
N LEU A 475 10.82 -24.41 -7.00
CA LEU A 475 10.43 -23.07 -7.41
C LEU A 475 11.66 -22.21 -7.83
N CYS A 476 12.89 -22.66 -7.55
CA CYS A 476 14.09 -21.92 -7.87
C CYS A 476 14.30 -21.81 -9.39
N LEU A 477 14.18 -20.60 -9.93
CA LEU A 477 14.42 -20.30 -11.34
C LEU A 477 15.89 -20.03 -11.63
N PHE A 478 16.56 -19.36 -10.70
CA PHE A 478 17.90 -18.82 -10.86
C PHE A 478 18.84 -19.42 -9.80
N PRO A 479 19.18 -20.73 -9.93
CA PRO A 479 20.02 -21.44 -8.97
C PRO A 479 21.45 -20.88 -8.94
N GLU A 480 22.28 -21.39 -8.03
CA GLU A 480 23.67 -20.93 -7.81
C GLU A 480 24.52 -20.82 -9.09
N LYS A 481 24.27 -21.63 -10.13
CA LYS A 481 24.95 -21.50 -11.43
C LYS A 481 24.72 -20.13 -12.08
N ILE A 482 23.54 -19.51 -11.86
CA ILE A 482 23.14 -18.23 -12.44
C ILE A 482 23.43 -17.10 -11.46
N THR A 483 23.20 -17.34 -10.16
CA THR A 483 23.34 -16.35 -9.08
C THR A 483 24.41 -16.73 -8.04
N PRO A 484 25.68 -17.02 -8.46
CA PRO A 484 26.71 -17.48 -7.54
C PRO A 484 27.08 -16.45 -6.47
N ASN A 485 26.91 -15.16 -6.74
CA ASN A 485 27.24 -14.10 -5.78
C ASN A 485 26.16 -13.92 -4.72
N GLN A 486 24.89 -13.96 -5.07
CA GLN A 486 23.79 -13.91 -4.11
C GLN A 486 23.82 -15.14 -3.19
N HIS A 487 24.09 -16.33 -3.73
CA HIS A 487 24.31 -17.54 -2.92
C HIS A 487 25.51 -17.42 -1.99
N ALA A 488 26.59 -16.82 -2.50
CA ALA A 488 27.78 -16.58 -1.69
C ALA A 488 27.52 -15.57 -0.57
N LEU A 489 26.84 -14.48 -0.86
CA LEU A 489 26.46 -13.48 0.14
C LEU A 489 25.61 -14.10 1.25
N ALA A 490 24.62 -14.91 0.88
CA ALA A 490 23.76 -15.62 1.83
C ALA A 490 24.55 -16.58 2.72
N ARG A 491 25.52 -17.36 2.15
CA ARG A 491 26.31 -18.34 2.91
C ARG A 491 27.48 -17.72 3.67
N GLU A 492 28.13 -16.71 3.09
CA GLU A 492 29.31 -16.10 3.73
C GLU A 492 28.94 -15.07 4.81
N PHE A 493 27.79 -14.43 4.70
CA PHE A 493 27.28 -13.47 5.67
C PHE A 493 26.04 -14.00 6.37
N VAL A 494 24.89 -13.42 6.14
CA VAL A 494 23.65 -13.82 6.80
C VAL A 494 22.64 -14.29 5.76
N LEU A 495 22.15 -15.50 5.93
CA LEU A 495 21.00 -16.03 5.20
C LEU A 495 19.72 -15.54 5.90
N LEU A 496 18.94 -14.75 5.20
CA LEU A 496 17.65 -14.23 5.65
C LEU A 496 16.53 -14.99 4.92
N ASP A 497 15.93 -15.97 5.56
CA ASP A 497 14.89 -16.81 4.92
C ASP A 497 13.46 -16.42 5.31
N ASN A 498 13.33 -15.32 6.06
CA ASN A 498 12.06 -14.81 6.56
C ASN A 498 12.00 -13.28 6.41
N PHE A 499 12.38 -12.78 5.21
CA PHE A 499 12.34 -11.37 4.85
C PHE A 499 11.16 -11.09 3.91
N TYR A 500 10.43 -10.01 4.15
CA TYR A 500 9.25 -9.62 3.39
C TYR A 500 9.41 -8.19 2.85
N VAL A 501 9.03 -7.98 1.61
CA VAL A 501 8.82 -6.63 1.07
C VAL A 501 7.49 -6.08 1.59
N ASP A 502 7.43 -4.77 1.82
CA ASP A 502 6.21 -4.11 2.31
C ASP A 502 5.25 -3.73 1.17
N ALA A 503 5.70 -3.87 -0.07
CA ALA A 503 5.00 -3.49 -1.29
C ALA A 503 4.41 -4.68 -2.05
N GLU A 504 3.46 -4.38 -2.92
CA GLU A 504 2.84 -5.36 -3.81
C GLU A 504 3.46 -5.37 -5.22
N VAL A 505 3.87 -4.20 -5.74
CA VAL A 505 4.45 -3.99 -7.08
C VAL A 505 5.45 -2.83 -7.05
N SER A 506 6.25 -2.64 -8.11
CA SER A 506 7.27 -1.58 -8.10
C SER A 506 6.69 -0.16 -8.02
N ALA A 507 5.44 0.07 -8.46
CA ALA A 507 4.79 1.37 -8.34
C ALA A 507 4.64 1.86 -6.89
N ASP A 508 4.47 0.97 -5.91
CA ASP A 508 4.50 1.28 -4.48
C ASP A 508 5.82 0.85 -3.83
N GLY A 509 6.55 -0.12 -4.41
CA GLY A 509 7.79 -0.67 -3.93
C GLY A 509 8.90 0.35 -3.74
N HIS A 510 9.11 1.21 -4.72
CA HIS A 510 10.09 2.29 -4.59
C HIS A 510 9.70 3.32 -3.53
N ASN A 511 8.40 3.58 -3.30
CA ASN A 511 7.94 4.45 -2.22
C ASN A 511 8.18 3.79 -0.85
N TRP A 512 7.82 2.51 -0.69
CA TRP A 512 8.10 1.74 0.52
C TRP A 512 9.60 1.66 0.81
N SER A 513 10.41 1.39 -0.19
CA SER A 513 11.87 1.27 -0.05
C SER A 513 12.57 2.60 0.23
N ALA A 514 11.99 3.74 -0.16
CA ALA A 514 12.57 5.07 0.01
C ALA A 514 11.98 5.87 1.17
N ALA A 515 10.82 5.48 1.73
CA ALA A 515 10.12 6.25 2.75
C ALA A 515 9.42 5.39 3.82
N ALA A 516 9.52 4.06 3.75
CA ALA A 516 8.72 3.14 4.58
C ALA A 516 7.22 3.49 4.56
N TYR A 517 6.71 3.99 3.45
CA TYR A 517 5.35 4.50 3.32
C TYR A 517 4.98 4.74 1.86
N ALA A 518 3.84 4.23 1.44
CA ALA A 518 3.16 4.61 0.22
C ALA A 518 1.88 5.36 0.59
N ASN A 519 1.71 6.60 0.10
CA ASN A 519 0.57 7.42 0.49
C ASN A 519 -0.72 7.00 -0.23
N ASP A 520 -1.84 7.61 0.14
CA ASP A 520 -3.18 7.27 -0.39
C ASP A 520 -3.30 7.43 -1.92
N TYR A 521 -2.50 8.31 -2.54
CA TYR A 521 -2.47 8.43 -4.00
C TYR A 521 -1.82 7.22 -4.63
N VAL A 522 -0.68 6.79 -4.12
CA VAL A 522 0.05 5.61 -4.62
C VAL A 522 -0.85 4.39 -4.50
N GLU A 523 -1.32 4.07 -3.30
CA GLU A 523 -2.13 2.89 -2.98
C GLU A 523 -3.46 2.80 -3.75
N LYS A 524 -4.11 3.93 -4.04
CA LYS A 524 -5.38 3.96 -4.76
C LYS A 524 -5.24 3.96 -6.29
N ASN A 525 -4.07 4.31 -6.83
CA ASN A 525 -3.88 4.44 -8.27
C ASN A 525 -3.16 3.28 -8.94
N TRP A 526 -2.12 2.72 -8.33
CA TRP A 526 -1.41 1.63 -9.00
C TRP A 526 -2.35 0.47 -9.32
N VAL A 527 -3.25 0.10 -8.43
CA VAL A 527 -4.20 -1.02 -8.60
C VAL A 527 -5.09 -0.90 -9.84
N THR A 528 -5.39 0.31 -10.29
CA THR A 528 -6.24 0.56 -11.46
C THR A 528 -5.46 0.84 -12.73
N SER A 529 -4.20 1.24 -12.62
CA SER A 529 -3.40 1.80 -13.73
C SER A 529 -2.22 0.92 -14.10
N TYR A 530 -1.64 0.21 -13.14
CA TYR A 530 -0.49 -0.65 -13.32
C TYR A 530 -0.73 -1.77 -14.35
N GLY A 531 0.33 -2.21 -15.02
CA GLY A 531 0.24 -3.28 -16.01
C GLY A 531 -0.40 -2.84 -17.34
N GLY A 532 -0.20 -1.61 -17.76
CA GLY A 532 -0.71 -1.09 -19.05
C GLY A 532 -2.23 -0.91 -19.09
N ARG A 533 -2.90 -0.80 -17.93
CA ARG A 533 -4.37 -0.70 -17.81
C ARG A 533 -4.93 0.70 -18.08
N GLY A 534 -4.06 1.66 -18.39
CA GLY A 534 -4.41 3.06 -18.59
C GLY A 534 -4.40 3.85 -17.28
N GLY A 535 -4.40 5.19 -17.40
CA GLY A 535 -4.17 6.08 -16.27
C GLY A 535 -2.69 6.29 -15.99
N THR A 536 -2.39 7.15 -15.01
CA THR A 536 -1.02 7.42 -14.58
C THR A 536 -0.83 7.03 -13.12
N TYR A 537 0.31 6.49 -12.79
CA TYR A 537 0.80 6.22 -11.44
C TYR A 537 2.17 6.85 -11.25
N ASP A 538 2.69 6.86 -10.04
CA ASP A 538 4.03 7.36 -9.75
C ASP A 538 5.08 6.28 -10.03
N TYR A 539 6.26 6.73 -10.38
CA TYR A 539 7.47 5.92 -10.41
C TYR A 539 8.62 6.78 -9.90
N GLU A 540 9.29 6.33 -8.85
CA GLU A 540 10.44 7.01 -8.25
C GLU A 540 10.24 8.53 -8.02
N GLY A 541 9.09 8.92 -7.46
CA GLY A 541 8.83 10.30 -7.08
C GLY A 541 8.64 11.30 -8.22
N GLN A 542 8.36 10.85 -9.45
CA GLN A 542 8.13 11.74 -10.59
C GLN A 542 6.87 12.61 -10.43
N LYS A 543 5.94 12.21 -9.54
CA LYS A 543 4.71 12.95 -9.25
C LYS A 543 4.72 13.47 -7.83
N THR A 544 4.61 14.79 -7.68
CA THR A 544 4.63 15.45 -6.35
C THR A 544 3.53 14.99 -5.42
N ILE A 545 2.37 14.58 -5.94
CA ILE A 545 1.26 14.03 -5.16
C ILE A 545 1.61 12.70 -4.48
N ALA A 546 2.56 11.94 -5.03
CA ALA A 546 3.04 10.68 -4.47
C ALA A 546 4.07 10.87 -3.36
N HIS A 547 4.67 12.08 -3.26
CA HIS A 547 5.68 12.32 -2.23
C HIS A 547 5.07 12.23 -0.83
N PRO A 548 5.67 11.47 0.08
CA PRO A 548 5.26 11.50 1.49
C PRO A 548 5.30 12.93 2.05
N ARG A 549 4.46 13.21 3.04
CA ARG A 549 4.40 14.56 3.65
C ARG A 549 5.78 15.07 4.06
N ASP A 550 6.58 14.21 4.67
CA ASP A 550 7.89 14.54 5.21
C ASP A 550 9.06 14.19 4.27
N GLY A 551 8.76 13.77 3.03
CA GLY A 551 9.72 13.42 1.99
C GLY A 551 10.27 12.00 2.12
N PHE A 552 11.29 11.70 1.33
CA PHE A 552 11.98 10.41 1.24
C PHE A 552 13.23 10.36 2.13
N ILE A 553 13.91 9.24 2.17
CA ILE A 553 15.11 9.01 2.99
C ILE A 553 16.17 10.12 2.81
N TRP A 554 16.34 10.68 1.62
CA TRP A 554 17.28 11.78 1.35
C TRP A 554 16.87 13.10 2.02
N ASP A 555 15.56 13.39 2.09
CA ASP A 555 15.04 14.55 2.84
C ASP A 555 15.32 14.40 4.34
N HIS A 556 15.14 13.18 4.87
CA HIS A 556 15.43 12.85 6.27
C HIS A 556 16.93 12.88 6.55
N ALA A 557 17.77 12.37 5.66
CA ALA A 557 19.23 12.46 5.75
C ALA A 557 19.69 13.93 5.78
N LYS A 558 19.17 14.76 4.89
CA LYS A 558 19.46 16.18 4.85
C LYS A 558 19.10 16.89 6.18
N ARG A 559 17.91 16.61 6.74
CA ARG A 559 17.51 17.16 8.05
C ARG A 559 18.40 16.69 9.20
N ALA A 560 18.93 15.48 9.10
CA ALA A 560 19.84 14.90 10.09
C ALA A 560 21.33 15.28 9.86
N ASN A 561 21.64 16.13 8.86
CA ASN A 561 23.00 16.47 8.43
C ASN A 561 23.84 15.22 8.07
N VAL A 562 23.21 14.20 7.50
CA VAL A 562 23.85 13.02 6.95
C VAL A 562 24.12 13.27 5.48
N SER A 563 25.37 13.15 5.05
CA SER A 563 25.76 13.26 3.63
C SER A 563 25.23 12.05 2.85
N TYR A 564 24.76 12.28 1.63
CA TYR A 564 24.18 11.22 0.79
C TYR A 564 24.50 11.40 -0.69
N ARG A 565 24.42 10.29 -1.44
CA ARG A 565 24.51 10.21 -2.90
C ARG A 565 23.65 9.07 -3.42
N THR A 566 23.09 9.24 -4.62
CA THR A 566 22.30 8.20 -5.28
C THR A 566 22.85 7.89 -6.67
N TYR A 567 22.64 6.64 -7.12
CA TYR A 567 23.11 6.09 -8.38
C TYR A 567 21.94 5.41 -9.08
N GLY A 568 21.34 6.08 -10.06
CA GLY A 568 20.26 5.57 -10.91
C GLY A 568 18.94 5.32 -10.18
N TRP A 569 18.79 5.71 -8.90
CA TRP A 569 17.56 5.56 -8.12
C TRP A 569 17.02 6.94 -7.70
N PHE A 570 15.77 7.24 -8.03
CA PHE A 570 15.17 8.57 -7.99
C PHE A 570 15.96 9.63 -8.79
N ALA A 571 16.81 9.16 -9.67
CA ALA A 571 17.60 9.99 -10.58
C ALA A 571 17.94 9.18 -11.84
N ASP A 572 17.36 9.53 -12.97
CA ASP A 572 17.63 8.93 -14.28
C ASP A 572 18.15 10.01 -15.26
N GLY A 573 19.48 10.27 -15.19
CA GLY A 573 20.13 11.38 -15.89
C GLY A 573 19.75 12.78 -15.39
N LYS A 574 18.75 12.86 -14.49
CA LYS A 574 18.30 14.05 -13.77
C LYS A 574 17.67 13.65 -12.44
N ALA A 575 17.59 14.56 -11.49
CA ALA A 575 16.87 14.32 -10.24
C ALA A 575 15.35 14.26 -10.47
N ASN A 576 14.68 13.23 -9.92
CA ASN A 576 13.22 13.14 -9.91
C ASN A 576 12.60 13.96 -8.77
N ILE A 577 13.35 14.09 -7.66
CA ILE A 577 12.93 14.85 -6.47
C ILE A 577 13.98 15.90 -6.10
N PRO A 578 13.57 17.04 -5.50
CA PRO A 578 14.50 18.13 -5.16
C PRO A 578 15.63 17.72 -4.20
N ALA A 579 15.39 16.74 -3.33
CA ALA A 579 16.39 16.32 -2.35
C ALA A 579 17.64 15.71 -3.00
N VAL A 580 17.50 15.05 -4.16
CA VAL A 580 18.65 14.39 -4.84
C VAL A 580 19.33 15.30 -5.86
N GLU A 581 18.83 16.52 -6.08
CA GLU A 581 19.46 17.48 -6.99
C GLU A 581 20.89 17.80 -6.54
N GLY A 582 21.88 17.59 -7.43
CA GLY A 582 23.30 17.73 -7.12
C GLY A 582 23.90 16.59 -6.27
N HIS A 583 23.12 15.56 -5.92
CA HIS A 583 23.54 14.44 -5.10
C HIS A 583 23.47 13.08 -5.83
N TYR A 584 23.44 13.06 -7.15
CA TYR A 584 23.41 11.84 -7.95
C TYR A 584 24.65 11.74 -8.88
N CYS A 585 24.98 10.52 -9.27
CA CYS A 585 26.04 10.27 -10.24
C CYS A 585 25.46 10.38 -11.65
N GLN A 586 25.98 11.34 -12.45
CA GLN A 586 25.50 11.57 -13.82
C GLN A 586 25.93 10.47 -14.79
N ASP A 587 27.10 9.83 -14.55
CA ASP A 587 27.64 8.76 -15.39
C ASP A 587 26.94 7.40 -15.15
N PHE A 588 26.14 7.28 -14.07
CA PHE A 588 25.41 6.06 -13.75
C PHE A 588 24.10 6.00 -14.55
N HIS A 589 23.98 5.00 -15.40
CA HIS A 589 22.82 4.84 -16.27
C HIS A 589 21.59 4.40 -15.48
N GLY A 590 20.46 5.05 -15.68
CA GLY A 590 19.19 4.75 -15.03
C GLY A 590 18.49 3.49 -15.56
N TYR A 591 17.14 3.52 -15.59
CA TYR A 591 16.35 2.37 -16.05
C TYR A 591 16.51 2.12 -17.55
N ASP A 592 17.13 1.01 -17.91
CA ASP A 592 17.24 0.47 -19.27
C ASP A 592 17.60 -1.01 -19.19
N LEU A 593 16.67 -1.90 -19.49
CA LEU A 593 16.89 -3.36 -19.46
C LEU A 593 17.81 -3.88 -20.60
N GLY A 594 18.21 -3.02 -21.51
CA GLY A 594 19.23 -3.32 -22.53
C GLY A 594 20.64 -2.91 -22.11
N TYR A 595 20.78 -2.15 -20.99
CA TYR A 595 22.07 -1.71 -20.45
C TYR A 595 22.47 -2.60 -19.27
N MET A 596 23.68 -3.18 -19.31
CA MET A 596 24.11 -4.17 -18.35
C MET A 596 24.39 -3.57 -16.96
N ASP A 597 24.02 -4.28 -15.88
CA ASP A 597 24.30 -3.86 -14.50
C ASP A 597 25.80 -3.89 -14.19
N VAL A 598 26.58 -4.77 -14.80
CA VAL A 598 28.06 -4.74 -14.68
C VAL A 598 28.67 -3.45 -15.27
N GLU A 599 28.03 -2.79 -16.21
CA GLU A 599 28.48 -1.48 -16.71
C GLU A 599 28.04 -0.34 -15.76
N ARG A 600 26.88 -0.47 -15.11
CA ARG A 600 26.45 0.43 -14.02
C ARG A 600 27.40 0.34 -12.84
N GLU A 601 27.80 -0.87 -12.48
CA GLU A 601 28.76 -1.13 -11.40
C GLU A 601 30.11 -0.46 -11.68
N LYS A 602 30.66 -0.56 -12.89
CA LYS A 602 31.88 0.14 -13.29
C LYS A 602 31.78 1.66 -13.19
N ALA A 603 30.61 2.22 -13.51
CA ALA A 603 30.37 3.65 -13.35
C ALA A 603 30.37 4.06 -11.88
N TRP A 604 29.79 3.22 -11.01
CA TRP A 604 29.85 3.41 -9.56
C TRP A 604 31.27 3.27 -9.03
N GLU A 605 32.01 2.22 -9.44
CA GLU A 605 33.40 1.98 -9.03
C GLU A 605 34.28 3.19 -9.31
N LYS A 606 34.20 3.75 -10.54
CA LYS A 606 34.95 4.95 -10.92
C LYS A 606 34.65 6.16 -10.02
N ASP A 607 33.37 6.44 -9.76
CA ASP A 607 32.94 7.55 -8.89
C ASP A 607 33.33 7.29 -7.42
N PHE A 608 33.16 6.06 -6.95
CA PHE A 608 33.52 5.65 -5.59
C PHE A 608 35.02 5.78 -5.32
N ASP A 609 35.88 5.35 -6.24
CA ASP A 609 37.33 5.47 -6.10
C ASP A 609 37.79 6.93 -6.02
N GLU A 610 37.16 7.81 -6.79
CA GLU A 610 37.42 9.25 -6.71
C GLU A 610 36.97 9.82 -5.35
N LEU A 611 35.81 9.42 -4.86
CA LEU A 611 35.31 9.82 -3.54
C LEU A 611 36.21 9.30 -2.41
N VAL A 612 36.67 8.06 -2.49
CA VAL A 612 37.63 7.48 -1.51
C VAL A 612 38.94 8.25 -1.53
N LYS A 613 39.49 8.51 -2.71
CA LYS A 613 40.74 9.28 -2.87
C LYS A 613 40.64 10.66 -2.26
N ASN A 614 39.49 11.30 -2.37
CA ASN A 614 39.23 12.64 -1.86
C ASN A 614 38.73 12.66 -0.40
N ASN A 615 38.62 11.50 0.25
CA ASN A 615 38.01 11.34 1.58
C ASN A 615 36.60 11.99 1.67
N ALA A 616 35.82 11.79 0.62
CA ALA A 616 34.53 12.46 0.41
C ALA A 616 33.34 11.49 0.28
N VAL A 617 33.53 10.19 0.62
CA VAL A 617 32.45 9.20 0.54
C VAL A 617 31.31 9.61 1.43
N PRO A 618 30.07 9.75 0.89
CA PRO A 618 28.90 10.05 1.68
C PRO A 618 28.53 8.95 2.67
N ARG A 619 27.90 9.34 3.78
CA ARG A 619 27.46 8.38 4.80
C ARG A 619 26.33 7.46 4.33
N LEU A 620 25.44 7.94 3.46
CA LEU A 620 24.36 7.18 2.84
C LEU A 620 24.58 7.16 1.32
N ASN A 621 24.68 5.96 0.75
CA ASN A 621 24.81 5.75 -0.69
C ASN A 621 23.68 4.81 -1.12
N THR A 622 22.87 5.23 -2.06
CA THR A 622 21.71 4.47 -2.56
C THR A 622 21.90 4.15 -4.04
N LEU A 623 21.62 2.93 -4.45
CA LEU A 623 21.87 2.44 -5.81
C LEU A 623 20.69 1.62 -6.31
N ARG A 624 20.49 1.57 -7.63
CA ARG A 624 19.59 0.61 -8.27
C ARG A 624 20.35 -0.24 -9.28
N PHE A 625 20.25 -1.57 -9.13
CA PHE A 625 20.62 -2.57 -10.13
C PHE A 625 19.37 -3.33 -10.52
N GLY A 626 18.83 -3.09 -11.71
CA GLY A 626 17.47 -3.51 -12.09
C GLY A 626 17.42 -4.56 -13.20
N ASN A 627 18.52 -5.15 -13.65
CA ASN A 627 18.47 -6.10 -14.78
C ASN A 627 17.84 -7.45 -14.42
N ASP A 628 17.76 -7.79 -13.13
CA ASP A 628 17.05 -9.00 -12.68
C ASP A 628 15.53 -8.92 -12.95
N HIS A 629 14.96 -7.74 -13.19
CA HIS A 629 13.62 -7.59 -13.79
C HIS A 629 13.47 -8.42 -15.07
N THR A 630 14.51 -8.50 -15.90
CA THR A 630 14.58 -9.15 -17.20
C THR A 630 13.72 -8.49 -18.31
N SER A 631 13.98 -8.88 -19.55
CA SER A 631 13.16 -8.50 -20.71
C SER A 631 12.29 -9.67 -21.20
N GLY A 632 12.05 -10.66 -20.36
CA GLY A 632 11.29 -11.87 -20.68
C GLY A 632 11.87 -12.59 -21.92
N ALA A 633 11.00 -12.95 -22.86
CA ALA A 633 11.37 -13.69 -24.07
C ALA A 633 11.57 -12.79 -25.32
N ARG A 634 11.82 -11.50 -25.16
CA ARG A 634 11.95 -10.55 -26.27
C ARG A 634 13.21 -10.83 -27.08
N VAL A 635 13.06 -11.21 -28.37
CA VAL A 635 14.18 -11.49 -29.25
C VAL A 635 15.11 -10.27 -29.39
N GLY A 636 16.41 -10.52 -29.33
CA GLY A 636 17.45 -9.51 -29.40
C GLY A 636 17.86 -8.88 -28.06
N LEU A 637 17.05 -9.06 -26.99
CA LEU A 637 17.40 -8.68 -25.61
C LEU A 637 17.96 -9.89 -24.83
N PRO A 638 18.63 -9.66 -23.68
CA PRO A 638 19.18 -10.72 -22.86
C PRO A 638 18.13 -11.80 -22.51
N THR A 639 18.57 -13.05 -22.43
CA THR A 639 17.72 -14.09 -21.84
C THR A 639 17.49 -13.78 -20.34
N PRO A 640 16.42 -14.27 -19.71
CA PRO A 640 16.22 -14.09 -18.28
C PRO A 640 17.43 -14.55 -17.45
N ASP A 641 18.02 -15.68 -17.79
CA ASP A 641 19.21 -16.19 -17.11
C ASP A 641 20.40 -15.23 -17.24
N ALA A 642 20.63 -14.68 -18.44
CA ALA A 642 21.73 -13.75 -18.69
C ALA A 642 21.50 -12.41 -17.95
N ALA A 643 20.29 -11.92 -17.91
CA ALA A 643 19.95 -10.66 -17.23
C ALA A 643 20.10 -10.78 -15.71
N VAL A 644 19.59 -11.87 -15.12
CA VAL A 644 19.75 -12.12 -13.66
C VAL A 644 21.20 -12.39 -13.29
N ALA A 645 21.95 -13.09 -14.13
CA ALA A 645 23.36 -13.33 -13.91
C ALA A 645 24.23 -12.07 -14.04
N ASP A 646 23.88 -11.15 -14.92
CA ASP A 646 24.50 -9.83 -15.04
C ASP A 646 24.28 -9.00 -13.76
N ASN A 647 23.06 -8.96 -13.25
CA ASN A 647 22.72 -8.33 -11.98
C ASN A 647 23.49 -8.97 -10.81
N ASP A 648 23.50 -10.31 -10.73
CA ASP A 648 24.23 -11.05 -9.69
C ASP A 648 25.73 -10.71 -9.68
N LEU A 649 26.35 -10.67 -10.87
CA LEU A 649 27.77 -10.34 -11.00
C LEU A 649 28.05 -8.88 -10.63
N ALA A 650 27.18 -7.94 -11.01
CA ALA A 650 27.30 -6.53 -10.63
C ALA A 650 27.26 -6.37 -9.10
N VAL A 651 26.31 -7.02 -8.44
CA VAL A 651 26.23 -7.04 -6.96
C VAL A 651 27.49 -7.67 -6.36
N GLY A 652 27.96 -8.79 -6.90
CA GLY A 652 29.18 -9.45 -6.43
C GLY A 652 30.42 -8.57 -6.55
N ARG A 653 30.62 -7.92 -7.68
CA ARG A 653 31.74 -7.00 -7.94
C ARG A 653 31.66 -5.76 -7.05
N PHE A 654 30.48 -5.22 -6.87
CA PHE A 654 30.26 -4.10 -5.95
C PHE A 654 30.72 -4.43 -4.54
N VAL A 655 30.28 -5.57 -3.99
CA VAL A 655 30.66 -5.99 -2.63
C VAL A 655 32.17 -6.34 -2.58
N GLU A 656 32.71 -6.96 -3.61
CA GLU A 656 34.17 -7.24 -3.70
C GLU A 656 34.96 -5.95 -3.66
N HIS A 657 34.68 -4.98 -4.53
CA HIS A 657 35.41 -3.72 -4.63
C HIS A 657 35.32 -2.93 -3.30
N LEU A 658 34.12 -2.77 -2.76
CA LEU A 658 33.93 -2.11 -1.47
C LEU A 658 34.68 -2.84 -0.34
N SER A 659 34.67 -4.20 -0.33
CA SER A 659 35.31 -4.99 0.73
C SER A 659 36.85 -4.91 0.72
N LYS A 660 37.43 -4.52 -0.40
CA LYS A 660 38.88 -4.26 -0.55
C LYS A 660 39.25 -2.81 -0.28
N SER A 661 38.26 -1.93 -0.10
CA SER A 661 38.48 -0.51 0.15
C SER A 661 38.92 -0.22 1.61
N PRO A 662 39.57 0.92 1.87
CA PRO A 662 39.99 1.28 3.23
C PRO A 662 38.84 1.55 4.19
N ILE A 663 37.64 1.75 3.69
CA ILE A 663 36.43 2.05 4.52
C ILE A 663 35.59 0.82 4.85
N TRP A 664 35.93 -0.36 4.35
CA TRP A 664 35.16 -1.60 4.55
C TRP A 664 34.81 -1.90 6.00
N LYS A 665 35.80 -1.78 6.90
CA LYS A 665 35.63 -2.02 8.35
C LYS A 665 34.56 -1.16 9.01
N GLU A 666 34.18 -0.04 8.38
CA GLU A 666 33.20 0.94 8.87
C GLU A 666 31.98 1.02 7.95
N SER A 667 31.86 0.07 7.01
CA SER A 667 30.80 0.02 6.00
C SER A 667 29.83 -1.13 6.22
N VAL A 668 28.59 -0.93 5.78
CA VAL A 668 27.57 -1.97 5.63
C VAL A 668 26.85 -1.80 4.30
N VAL A 669 26.55 -2.90 3.65
CA VAL A 669 25.73 -2.98 2.43
C VAL A 669 24.43 -3.67 2.80
N PHE A 670 23.32 -3.04 2.50
CA PHE A 670 21.97 -3.61 2.52
C PHE A 670 21.49 -3.78 1.09
N ILE A 671 20.94 -4.92 0.76
CA ILE A 671 20.44 -5.24 -0.58
C ILE A 671 19.06 -5.87 -0.43
N LEU A 672 18.10 -5.38 -1.19
CA LEU A 672 16.74 -5.95 -1.23
C LEU A 672 16.11 -5.75 -2.62
N GLU A 673 15.02 -6.46 -2.86
CA GLU A 673 14.12 -6.18 -3.97
C GLU A 673 13.12 -5.09 -3.56
N ASP A 674 12.69 -4.24 -4.48
CA ASP A 674 11.65 -3.24 -4.22
C ASP A 674 10.30 -3.88 -3.97
N ASP A 675 9.99 -4.95 -4.69
CA ASP A 675 8.85 -5.84 -4.51
C ASP A 675 9.21 -7.30 -4.85
N ALA A 676 8.30 -8.24 -4.62
CA ALA A 676 8.47 -9.64 -4.97
C ALA A 676 7.80 -10.04 -6.30
N GLN A 677 7.06 -9.15 -6.88
CA GLN A 677 6.39 -9.18 -8.19
C GLN A 677 5.83 -10.54 -8.61
N ASN A 678 5.01 -11.17 -7.80
CA ASN A 678 4.27 -12.33 -8.25
C ASN A 678 5.12 -13.56 -8.67
N GLY A 679 6.39 -13.61 -8.29
CA GLY A 679 7.15 -14.84 -8.42
C GLY A 679 6.56 -15.95 -7.53
N PRO A 680 6.78 -17.22 -7.86
CA PRO A 680 6.37 -18.32 -6.98
C PRO A 680 7.19 -18.28 -5.69
N ASP A 681 6.51 -18.41 -4.57
CA ASP A 681 7.10 -18.62 -3.25
C ASP A 681 6.19 -19.52 -2.41
N HIS A 682 6.74 -20.51 -1.71
CA HIS A 682 5.92 -21.49 -0.99
C HIS A 682 5.43 -20.99 0.37
N VAL A 683 5.87 -19.82 0.81
CA VAL A 683 5.48 -19.22 2.10
C VAL A 683 4.52 -18.05 1.91
N ASP A 684 4.93 -17.02 1.17
CA ASP A 684 4.13 -15.81 0.95
C ASP A 684 4.59 -15.06 -0.30
N ALA A 685 3.64 -14.44 -1.00
CA ALA A 685 3.94 -13.66 -2.21
C ALA A 685 4.79 -12.40 -1.95
N HIS A 686 4.88 -11.92 -0.70
CA HIS A 686 5.75 -10.81 -0.30
C HIS A 686 7.13 -11.29 0.15
N ARG A 687 7.35 -12.61 0.30
CA ARG A 687 8.65 -13.09 0.75
C ARG A 687 9.69 -12.94 -0.35
N SER A 688 10.75 -12.21 -0.05
CA SER A 688 11.78 -11.84 -1.01
C SER A 688 13.17 -12.10 -0.48
N ILE A 689 14.16 -11.97 -1.36
CA ILE A 689 15.58 -12.04 -0.99
C ILE A 689 16.02 -10.71 -0.38
N ALA A 690 16.89 -10.81 0.63
CA ALA A 690 17.60 -9.67 1.17
C ALA A 690 18.99 -10.09 1.63
N PHE A 691 19.98 -9.19 1.53
CA PHE A 691 21.34 -9.47 1.94
C PHE A 691 21.90 -8.33 2.79
N VAL A 692 22.77 -8.70 3.73
CA VAL A 692 23.53 -7.76 4.54
C VAL A 692 24.99 -8.19 4.50
N ALA A 693 25.90 -7.28 4.12
CA ALA A 693 27.34 -7.53 4.08
C ALA A 693 28.11 -6.35 4.70
N GLY A 694 29.19 -6.61 5.40
CA GLY A 694 29.98 -5.55 6.03
C GLY A 694 30.94 -6.09 7.08
N GLY A 695 31.84 -5.22 7.53
CA GLY A 695 32.84 -5.62 8.54
C GLY A 695 32.22 -6.11 9.86
N TYR A 696 31.13 -5.52 10.29
CA TYR A 696 30.42 -5.91 11.51
C TYR A 696 29.30 -6.91 11.31
N VAL A 697 29.07 -7.38 10.10
CA VAL A 697 28.03 -8.39 9.82
C VAL A 697 28.57 -9.78 10.20
N LYS A 698 27.72 -10.61 10.79
CA LYS A 698 28.05 -12.01 11.12
C LYS A 698 28.40 -12.79 9.87
N ARG A 699 29.19 -13.83 10.05
CA ARG A 699 29.59 -14.75 8.98
C ARG A 699 28.96 -16.12 9.17
N GLY A 700 28.45 -16.68 8.07
CA GLY A 700 27.89 -18.04 8.07
C GLY A 700 26.71 -18.20 9.05
N PHE A 701 25.86 -17.18 9.17
CA PHE A 701 24.75 -17.16 10.11
C PHE A 701 23.41 -17.26 9.38
N VAL A 702 22.50 -18.06 9.90
CA VAL A 702 21.11 -18.14 9.41
C VAL A 702 20.22 -17.43 10.41
N ASP A 703 19.44 -16.45 9.94
CA ASP A 703 18.51 -15.70 10.76
C ASP A 703 17.06 -15.89 10.27
N HIS A 704 16.29 -16.61 11.06
CA HIS A 704 14.87 -16.88 10.81
C HIS A 704 13.94 -15.80 11.38
N THR A 705 14.50 -14.71 11.91
CA THR A 705 13.70 -13.59 12.41
C THR A 705 12.94 -12.95 11.25
N MET A 706 11.66 -12.67 11.47
CA MET A 706 10.88 -11.92 10.51
C MET A 706 11.37 -10.49 10.42
N TYR A 707 11.83 -10.12 9.25
CA TYR A 707 12.16 -8.74 8.89
C TYR A 707 11.35 -8.28 7.69
N SER A 708 11.31 -6.97 7.49
CA SER A 708 10.71 -6.38 6.29
C SER A 708 11.55 -5.22 5.75
N THR A 709 11.16 -4.67 4.60
CA THR A 709 11.73 -3.43 4.04
C THR A 709 11.84 -2.35 5.11
N SER A 710 10.78 -2.12 5.88
CA SER A 710 10.77 -1.14 6.99
C SER A 710 11.78 -1.48 8.09
N GLY A 711 12.04 -2.77 8.36
CA GLY A 711 13.04 -3.22 9.34
C GLY A 711 14.48 -2.94 8.88
N MET A 712 14.74 -3.08 7.59
CA MET A 712 16.02 -2.72 6.97
C MET A 712 16.24 -1.22 7.03
N LEU A 713 15.24 -0.42 6.66
CA LEU A 713 15.27 1.05 6.76
C LEU A 713 15.51 1.49 8.20
N ARG A 714 14.81 0.90 9.16
CA ARG A 714 15.00 1.18 10.59
C ARG A 714 16.44 0.95 11.05
N THR A 715 17.07 -0.11 10.53
CA THR A 715 18.47 -0.43 10.86
C THR A 715 19.40 0.65 10.33
N MET A 716 19.20 1.11 9.10
CA MET A 716 19.99 2.18 8.50
C MET A 716 19.81 3.51 9.25
N GLU A 717 18.59 3.85 9.65
CA GLU A 717 18.27 5.05 10.44
C GLU A 717 19.02 5.08 11.77
N LEU A 718 19.03 3.95 12.48
CA LEU A 718 19.75 3.81 13.75
C LEU A 718 21.26 4.02 13.56
N ILE A 719 21.86 3.44 12.51
CA ILE A 719 23.29 3.61 12.18
C ILE A 719 23.60 5.07 11.87
N LEU A 720 22.76 5.72 11.07
CA LEU A 720 22.98 7.06 10.54
C LEU A 720 22.56 8.17 11.49
N GLY A 721 21.74 7.87 12.51
CA GLY A 721 21.15 8.85 13.41
C GLY A 721 19.97 9.59 12.79
N ILE A 722 19.28 8.98 11.81
CA ILE A 722 18.10 9.52 11.14
C ILE A 722 16.86 9.11 11.94
N LYS A 723 15.90 10.03 12.13
CA LYS A 723 14.60 9.71 12.73
C LYS A 723 13.74 8.92 11.76
N PRO A 724 12.86 8.05 12.24
CA PRO A 724 11.92 7.31 11.39
C PRO A 724 11.14 8.22 10.45
N MET A 725 10.91 7.74 9.25
CA MET A 725 10.17 8.41 8.19
C MET A 725 8.66 8.25 8.37
N SER A 726 8.24 7.10 8.91
CA SER A 726 6.83 6.72 9.08
C SER A 726 6.60 6.01 10.41
N GLN A 727 5.35 5.62 10.66
CA GLN A 727 5.01 4.74 11.78
C GLN A 727 5.51 3.30 11.54
N TYR A 728 5.72 2.90 10.29
CA TYR A 728 6.12 1.54 9.91
C TYR A 728 7.58 1.26 10.27
N ASP A 729 8.52 2.07 9.82
CA ASP A 729 9.94 1.91 10.16
C ASP A 729 10.19 2.17 11.65
N ALA A 730 9.49 3.15 12.25
CA ALA A 730 9.54 3.34 13.70
C ALA A 730 9.13 2.07 14.48
N ALA A 731 8.14 1.33 13.97
CA ALA A 731 7.63 0.12 14.58
C ALA A 731 8.47 -1.13 14.33
N ALA A 732 9.16 -1.16 13.19
CA ALA A 732 9.80 -2.35 12.64
C ALA A 732 10.93 -2.89 13.52
N THR A 733 11.15 -4.19 13.44
CA THR A 733 12.25 -4.89 14.11
C THR A 733 13.57 -4.59 13.39
N PRO A 734 14.54 -3.91 14.02
CA PRO A 734 15.85 -3.71 13.40
C PRO A 734 16.62 -5.03 13.26
N MET A 735 17.49 -5.09 12.26
CA MET A 735 18.25 -6.29 11.91
C MET A 735 19.51 -6.49 12.80
N TRP A 736 19.49 -6.04 14.04
CA TRP A 736 20.64 -6.10 14.95
C TRP A 736 21.20 -7.52 15.14
N ARG A 737 20.38 -8.55 14.99
CA ARG A 737 20.79 -9.96 15.10
C ARG A 737 21.75 -10.40 14.01
N CYS A 738 21.73 -9.71 12.87
CA CYS A 738 22.67 -9.92 11.76
C CYS A 738 24.09 -9.43 12.08
N PHE A 739 24.30 -8.70 13.18
CA PHE A 739 25.55 -8.01 13.47
C PHE A 739 26.28 -8.61 14.68
N GLN A 740 27.58 -8.36 14.74
CA GLN A 740 28.49 -8.81 15.82
C GLN A 740 29.33 -7.65 16.34
N LYS A 741 29.76 -7.77 17.61
CA LYS A 741 30.49 -6.70 18.33
C LYS A 741 31.92 -6.47 17.82
N THR A 742 32.55 -7.50 17.27
CA THR A 742 33.91 -7.44 16.74
C THR A 742 33.87 -7.59 15.22
N PRO A 743 34.49 -6.67 14.46
CA PRO A 743 34.43 -6.74 13.00
C PRO A 743 35.26 -7.90 12.46
N ASP A 744 34.80 -8.55 11.41
CA ASP A 744 35.53 -9.42 10.53
C ASP A 744 35.73 -8.72 9.18
N ASN A 745 36.95 -8.28 8.94
CA ASN A 745 37.31 -7.49 7.77
C ASN A 745 37.75 -8.35 6.56
N LYS A 746 37.53 -9.67 6.59
CA LYS A 746 37.81 -10.52 5.44
C LYS A 746 37.05 -10.02 4.21
N PRO A 747 37.76 -9.72 3.10
CA PRO A 747 37.07 -9.24 1.90
C PRO A 747 36.23 -10.34 1.27
N PHE A 748 35.21 -9.95 0.56
CA PHE A 748 34.41 -10.79 -0.31
C PHE A 748 35.15 -11.00 -1.63
N THR A 749 34.88 -12.10 -2.32
CA THR A 749 35.40 -12.37 -3.67
C THR A 749 34.23 -12.67 -4.60
N ALA A 750 34.06 -11.87 -5.63
CA ALA A 750 33.06 -12.07 -6.65
C ALA A 750 33.31 -13.37 -7.44
N ARG A 751 32.21 -13.97 -7.88
CA ARG A 751 32.20 -15.23 -8.62
C ARG A 751 31.59 -15.01 -10.01
N GLU A 752 32.27 -15.48 -11.02
CA GLU A 752 31.73 -15.44 -12.38
C GLU A 752 30.56 -16.45 -12.50
N PRO A 753 29.43 -16.05 -13.07
CA PRO A 753 28.33 -16.96 -13.30
C PRO A 753 28.65 -18.01 -14.33
N GLY A 754 28.04 -19.19 -14.18
CA GLY A 754 28.30 -20.35 -15.08
C GLY A 754 27.58 -20.27 -16.43
N ILE A 755 27.27 -19.08 -16.92
CA ILE A 755 26.52 -18.81 -18.17
C ILE A 755 27.13 -17.62 -18.92
N ASN A 756 26.73 -17.47 -20.17
CA ASN A 756 27.16 -16.34 -21.01
C ASN A 756 26.23 -15.13 -20.77
N LEU A 757 26.75 -14.06 -20.18
CA LEU A 757 26.00 -12.82 -19.91
C LEU A 757 25.46 -12.13 -21.20
N ASN A 758 26.06 -12.39 -22.35
CA ASN A 758 25.63 -11.82 -23.62
C ASN A 758 24.62 -12.71 -24.37
N GLU A 759 24.12 -13.77 -23.74
CA GLU A 759 23.13 -14.62 -24.33
C GLU A 759 21.81 -13.87 -24.55
N LYS A 760 21.31 -13.93 -25.79
CA LYS A 760 20.09 -13.21 -26.18
C LYS A 760 19.00 -14.17 -26.62
N ASN A 761 17.77 -13.77 -26.37
CA ASN A 761 16.61 -14.47 -26.90
C ASN A 761 16.65 -14.47 -28.43
N VAL A 762 16.54 -15.66 -29.05
CA VAL A 762 16.57 -15.86 -30.52
C VAL A 762 15.30 -16.51 -31.07
N ALA A 763 14.47 -17.09 -30.21
CA ALA A 763 13.29 -17.84 -30.60
C ALA A 763 12.07 -16.96 -30.83
N TYR A 764 11.55 -16.90 -32.06
CA TYR A 764 10.27 -16.25 -32.40
C TYR A 764 9.06 -17.14 -32.01
N ASN A 765 8.97 -17.51 -30.74
CA ASN A 765 7.96 -18.40 -30.19
C ASN A 765 6.72 -17.67 -29.64
N TYR A 766 5.85 -18.41 -28.94
CA TYR A 766 4.64 -17.86 -28.32
C TYR A 766 4.99 -16.80 -27.25
N ASN A 767 5.99 -17.04 -26.41
CA ASN A 767 6.38 -16.12 -25.35
C ASN A 767 7.02 -14.84 -25.88
N HIS A 768 7.82 -14.92 -26.97
CA HIS A 768 8.28 -13.72 -27.68
C HIS A 768 7.11 -12.84 -28.13
N ARG A 769 6.07 -13.43 -28.76
CA ARG A 769 4.89 -12.67 -29.22
C ARG A 769 4.12 -12.02 -28.07
N ARG A 770 4.07 -12.68 -26.90
CA ARG A 770 3.47 -12.09 -25.67
C ARG A 770 4.31 -10.93 -25.16
N THR A 771 5.64 -11.08 -25.13
CA THR A 771 6.55 -10.04 -24.65
C THR A 771 6.52 -8.79 -25.55
N LEU A 772 6.29 -8.94 -26.86
CA LEU A 772 6.12 -7.79 -27.77
C LEU A 772 4.91 -6.91 -27.44
N GLN A 773 3.98 -7.37 -26.62
CA GLN A 773 2.82 -6.59 -26.21
C GLN A 773 3.13 -5.64 -25.03
N PHE A 774 4.32 -5.74 -24.46
CA PHE A 774 4.75 -4.94 -23.32
C PHE A 774 5.63 -3.78 -23.75
N ASP A 775 5.43 -2.64 -23.12
CA ASP A 775 6.32 -1.50 -23.23
C ASP A 775 7.44 -1.61 -22.18
N LEU A 776 8.52 -2.26 -22.58
CA LEU A 776 9.71 -2.43 -21.72
C LEU A 776 10.62 -1.17 -21.68
N SER A 777 10.24 -0.09 -22.36
CA SER A 777 10.96 1.19 -22.30
C SER A 777 10.51 2.08 -21.14
N GLN A 778 9.39 1.71 -20.52
CA GLN A 778 8.85 2.40 -19.36
C GLN A 778 8.81 1.46 -18.17
N PRO A 779 9.24 1.91 -16.99
CA PRO A 779 9.07 1.15 -15.76
C PRO A 779 7.58 0.84 -15.53
N ASP A 780 7.28 -0.33 -15.01
CA ASP A 780 5.93 -0.74 -14.57
C ASP A 780 4.82 -0.69 -15.65
N ALA A 781 5.17 -0.65 -16.93
CA ALA A 781 4.21 -0.60 -18.02
C ALA A 781 3.74 -1.98 -18.51
N ILE A 782 4.06 -3.03 -17.79
CA ILE A 782 3.80 -4.43 -18.14
C ILE A 782 2.78 -5.09 -17.21
N ASP A 783 2.14 -6.18 -17.67
CA ASP A 783 1.34 -7.04 -16.79
C ASP A 783 2.27 -8.07 -16.13
N ASP A 784 2.63 -7.84 -14.88
CA ASP A 784 3.60 -8.63 -14.11
C ASP A 784 3.30 -10.10 -14.08
N ARG A 785 2.04 -10.45 -13.92
CA ARG A 785 1.65 -11.84 -13.85
C ARG A 785 1.88 -12.57 -15.17
N ILE A 786 1.53 -11.95 -16.29
CA ILE A 786 1.81 -12.51 -17.61
C ILE A 786 3.31 -12.53 -17.83
N PHE A 787 4.01 -11.51 -17.38
CA PHE A 787 5.44 -11.40 -17.49
C PHE A 787 6.17 -12.49 -16.66
N SER A 788 5.77 -12.68 -15.41
CA SER A 788 6.31 -13.74 -14.54
C SER A 788 6.08 -15.14 -15.13
N GLU A 789 4.92 -15.39 -15.73
CA GLU A 789 4.65 -16.65 -16.44
C GLU A 789 5.57 -16.80 -17.66
N ILE A 790 5.82 -15.74 -18.41
CA ILE A 790 6.76 -15.75 -19.55
C ILE A 790 8.17 -16.07 -19.06
N VAL A 791 8.63 -15.42 -18.00
CA VAL A 791 9.96 -15.69 -17.41
C VAL A 791 10.05 -17.15 -16.96
N TRP A 792 9.06 -17.65 -16.23
CA TRP A 792 9.00 -19.05 -15.82
C TRP A 792 9.10 -20.01 -17.01
N GLN A 793 8.29 -19.80 -18.04
CA GLN A 793 8.26 -20.67 -19.23
C GLN A 793 9.51 -20.53 -20.07
N THR A 794 10.18 -19.39 -20.07
CA THR A 794 11.43 -19.21 -20.80
C THR A 794 12.56 -19.99 -20.12
N VAL A 795 12.58 -20.03 -18.80
CA VAL A 795 13.59 -20.75 -17.99
C VAL A 795 13.27 -22.25 -17.89
N ARG A 796 12.02 -22.61 -17.59
CA ARG A 796 11.56 -23.98 -17.30
C ARG A 796 10.97 -24.71 -18.51
N GLY A 797 10.85 -24.04 -19.66
CA GLY A 797 10.29 -24.57 -20.89
C GLY A 797 8.84 -24.13 -21.14
N GLU A 798 8.49 -23.91 -22.43
CA GLU A 798 7.21 -23.35 -22.88
C GLU A 798 5.94 -24.04 -22.37
N LYS A 799 6.04 -25.33 -22.03
CA LYS A 799 4.90 -26.13 -21.55
C LYS A 799 4.83 -26.23 -20.03
N SER A 800 5.79 -25.64 -19.32
CA SER A 800 5.80 -25.68 -17.86
C SER A 800 4.73 -24.74 -17.29
N LYS A 801 4.00 -25.19 -16.28
CA LYS A 801 3.08 -24.35 -15.52
C LYS A 801 3.83 -23.66 -14.38
N MET A 802 3.67 -22.35 -14.27
CA MET A 802 4.11 -21.63 -13.09
C MET A 802 3.17 -22.00 -11.94
N PRO A 803 3.68 -22.50 -10.80
CA PRO A 803 2.84 -22.83 -9.66
C PRO A 803 2.19 -21.56 -9.09
N ALA A 804 1.02 -21.73 -8.48
CA ALA A 804 0.35 -20.64 -7.77
C ALA A 804 1.16 -20.25 -6.54
N PRO A 805 1.38 -18.94 -6.29
CA PRO A 805 2.04 -18.48 -5.07
C PRO A 805 1.21 -18.90 -3.85
N VAL A 806 1.84 -19.48 -2.86
CA VAL A 806 1.23 -19.77 -1.55
C VAL A 806 1.25 -18.49 -0.71
N ARG A 807 0.27 -18.32 0.16
CA ARG A 807 0.05 -17.04 0.82
C ARG A 807 -0.16 -17.13 2.30
N GLY A 808 0.11 -15.96 2.92
CA GLY A 808 -0.08 -15.77 4.33
C GLY A 808 1.03 -16.41 5.14
N ALA A 809 2.16 -15.75 5.27
CA ALA A 809 3.34 -16.17 6.03
C ALA A 809 3.04 -16.80 7.39
N PHE A 810 1.88 -16.49 7.97
CA PHE A 810 1.48 -16.94 9.32
C PHE A 810 0.13 -17.67 9.33
N VAL A 811 -0.46 -17.91 8.18
CA VAL A 811 -1.76 -18.60 8.05
C VAL A 811 -1.55 -19.92 7.34
N LYS A 812 -1.76 -21.03 8.04
CA LYS A 812 -1.82 -22.36 7.40
C LYS A 812 -3.07 -22.43 6.55
N LEU A 813 -2.92 -22.60 5.24
CA LEU A 813 -4.03 -22.95 4.36
C LEU A 813 -4.55 -24.32 4.78
N LYS A 814 -5.88 -24.46 4.94
CA LYS A 814 -6.46 -25.79 5.04
C LYS A 814 -6.30 -26.45 3.67
N GLU A 815 -5.64 -27.58 3.63
CA GLU A 815 -5.69 -28.45 2.47
C GLU A 815 -7.16 -28.67 2.12
N GLU A 816 -7.56 -28.36 0.89
CA GLU A 816 -8.86 -28.79 0.38
C GLU A 816 -8.82 -30.31 0.40
N SER A 817 -9.65 -30.95 1.22
CA SER A 817 -9.96 -32.33 1.04
C SER A 817 -10.50 -32.47 -0.39
N GLU A 818 -9.82 -33.24 -1.22
CA GLU A 818 -10.37 -33.74 -2.47
C GLU A 818 -11.72 -34.36 -2.11
N GLU A 819 -12.81 -33.62 -2.28
CA GLU A 819 -14.11 -34.22 -2.43
C GLU A 819 -14.04 -34.91 -3.78
N GLU A 820 -13.85 -36.23 -3.74
CA GLU A 820 -14.13 -37.11 -4.85
C GLU A 820 -15.56 -36.78 -5.31
N ASP A 821 -15.70 -36.10 -6.43
CA ASP A 821 -16.94 -36.08 -7.19
C ASP A 821 -17.15 -37.48 -7.76
N ASP A 822 -17.77 -38.35 -6.96
CA ASP A 822 -18.51 -39.48 -7.45
C ASP A 822 -19.86 -38.91 -7.94
N ASP A 823 -19.96 -38.66 -9.28
CA ASP A 823 -21.03 -39.02 -10.20
C ASP A 823 -20.77 -38.37 -11.59
#